data_d1788f12b484e593f4bfd19c83873afc
#
_entry.id   d1788f12b484e593f4bfd19c83873afc
#
_cell.length_a   1.000
_cell.length_b   1.000
_cell.length_c   1.000
_cell.angle_alpha   90.00
_cell.angle_beta   90.00
_cell.angle_gamma   90.00
#
_symmetry.space_group_name_H-M   'P 1'
#
loop_
_entity.id
_entity.type
_entity.pdbx_description
1 polymer ?
#
loop_
_entity_poly.entity_id
_entity_poly.type
_entity_poly.pdbx_seq_one_letter_code
_entity_poly.pdbx_strand_id
1 'polypeptide(L)'
;MLRPSTQKYAVTRPLYTEDGFEEEHAKVYRKHKRFLDHVKQYFTCTSERAKNAAVSLLPIIGWIRIYSIKEWLLNDIVSGVSTGLVAVLQGLAFSLLASISTWYGLYAAFFPVIIYFFLGTSRHISVGSFPVLSLMVGAVVTRLVPDEGPTANITAFEGLTKDEQRILVSASLTVLVGLFQLGMGLLQVGFIVMYLSDTLISGFTTAAAVHILVSQLKFILGLTVPGFSGPLSIISTLKSVFTQITSTNIHDLVTSIVVMVMVLGVKEINDRFKSKLPVPIPIEVIMTVIACGVSYAFNFRDNHGVDVVGIIPNTFETPMAPDMQIFQMTAVEAFPIAIVGFAVAFAVAKVYSVKHDYVIDGNQELIAFGASNIFGGSFKSLAASTALSRSAVQESTGGKTQIAGLLSAIIVLVVILGIGFLLEPLPKSVLGAVVIVNLKGMLMQVVTIPYLWKKDRPDCIVWVGTCLAAIFLGLDIGLAIGLGLELLTVVFRAQFPRCSVLANISGTDIYRDRKDYVNIYEPEGVKIFRIPSPIFFANIDFFRDKLKDAVGFNPLRILRKRNKALKKIKKMIKKEELTLTSNGLQATYSMPIEESEDESNIEDLDKPTDYSDLPIQVNWNAELPANIRVPPVNIHSLVLDFSAVSFLDISALKGLQAALKEFIRIDVDVYIVGCDPYIIEKLKNCKFFDDEIKTSIFFLTIHDAMLFIHESHPTKTVSEKVSGRFPYQHINGRSMSNELTIQEIPDMKMEVETDTKPETRF
;
A
#
# COMPACT_ATOMS: atom_id res chain seq x y z
N MET A 1 -32.19 -7.41 -3.45
CA MET A 1 -32.04 -7.87 -2.07
C MET A 1 -32.50 -9.31 -1.98
N LEU A 2 -31.59 -10.23 -1.72
CA LEU A 2 -31.93 -11.64 -1.46
C LEU A 2 -32.77 -11.66 -0.16
N ARG A 3 -33.97 -12.25 -0.23
CA ARG A 3 -34.78 -12.47 0.98
C ARG A 3 -34.02 -13.46 1.87
N PRO A 4 -33.88 -13.20 3.19
CA PRO A 4 -33.23 -14.16 4.06
C PRO A 4 -34.00 -15.49 4.00
N SER A 5 -33.26 -16.58 3.83
CA SER A 5 -33.83 -17.93 3.86
C SER A 5 -34.50 -18.14 5.23
N THR A 6 -35.75 -18.57 5.23
CA THR A 6 -36.50 -18.97 6.43
C THR A 6 -36.19 -20.41 6.85
N GLN A 7 -35.33 -21.10 6.12
CA GLN A 7 -34.93 -22.49 6.42
C GLN A 7 -34.09 -22.54 7.68
N LYS A 8 -34.51 -23.32 8.65
CA LYS A 8 -33.76 -23.67 9.84
C LYS A 8 -33.10 -25.02 9.63
N TYR A 9 -31.83 -25.12 9.97
CA TYR A 9 -31.11 -26.39 10.00
C TYR A 9 -30.55 -26.65 11.39
N ALA A 10 -30.44 -27.92 11.79
CA ALA A 10 -29.79 -28.34 13.00
C ALA A 10 -28.53 -29.13 12.67
N VAL A 11 -27.43 -28.82 13.35
CA VAL A 11 -26.20 -29.57 13.25
C VAL A 11 -26.01 -30.38 14.50
N THR A 12 -25.88 -31.69 14.37
CA THR A 12 -25.62 -32.60 15.49
C THR A 12 -24.20 -33.13 15.35
N ARG A 13 -23.32 -32.72 16.24
CA ARG A 13 -21.93 -33.18 16.29
C ARG A 13 -21.44 -33.19 17.74
N PRO A 14 -20.42 -33.99 18.11
CA PRO A 14 -19.80 -33.91 19.42
C PRO A 14 -19.13 -32.55 19.66
N LEU A 15 -18.93 -32.23 20.92
CA LEU A 15 -18.12 -31.08 21.36
C LEU A 15 -16.65 -31.45 21.14
N TYR A 16 -15.90 -30.57 20.47
CA TYR A 16 -14.48 -30.82 20.18
C TYR A 16 -13.57 -29.79 20.86
N THR A 17 -12.63 -30.31 21.63
CA THR A 17 -11.35 -29.62 21.87
C THR A 17 -10.43 -29.87 20.69
N GLU A 18 -9.38 -29.05 20.50
CA GLU A 18 -8.41 -29.25 19.42
C GLU A 18 -7.70 -30.61 19.51
N ASP A 19 -7.32 -31.02 20.73
CA ASP A 19 -6.69 -32.34 20.97
C ASP A 19 -7.67 -33.48 20.67
N GLY A 20 -8.92 -33.41 21.09
CA GLY A 20 -9.93 -34.43 20.81
C GLY A 20 -10.25 -34.54 19.33
N PHE A 21 -10.24 -33.42 18.60
CA PHE A 21 -10.42 -33.42 17.14
C PHE A 21 -9.20 -34.04 16.42
N GLU A 22 -7.97 -33.74 16.86
CA GLU A 22 -6.75 -34.34 16.29
C GLU A 22 -6.67 -35.86 16.55
N GLU A 23 -7.22 -36.35 17.68
CA GLU A 23 -7.30 -37.79 17.98
C GLU A 23 -8.30 -38.53 17.09
N GLU A 24 -9.47 -37.95 16.83
CA GLU A 24 -10.52 -38.56 16.00
C GLU A 24 -10.22 -38.43 14.50
N HIS A 25 -9.63 -37.30 14.10
CA HIS A 25 -9.34 -36.98 12.70
C HIS A 25 -7.83 -36.87 12.45
N ALA A 26 -7.26 -37.91 11.87
CA ALA A 26 -5.81 -37.97 11.62
C ALA A 26 -5.33 -36.81 10.70
N LYS A 27 -4.39 -36.03 11.24
CA LYS A 27 -3.78 -34.90 10.50
C LYS A 27 -2.80 -35.37 9.45
N VAL A 28 -2.97 -34.94 8.21
CA VAL A 28 -2.00 -35.18 7.15
C VAL A 28 -0.81 -34.24 7.31
N TYR A 29 0.33 -34.76 7.77
CA TYR A 29 1.56 -34.00 7.86
C TYR A 29 2.08 -33.65 6.47
N ARG A 30 1.89 -32.42 6.04
CA ARG A 30 2.55 -31.88 4.86
C ARG A 30 4.01 -31.59 5.22
N LYS A 31 4.94 -32.32 4.60
CA LYS A 31 6.37 -32.00 4.73
C LYS A 31 6.60 -30.60 4.16
N HIS A 32 6.74 -29.60 5.03
CA HIS A 32 7.19 -28.28 4.59
C HIS A 32 8.57 -28.44 3.97
N LYS A 33 8.69 -28.12 2.66
CA LYS A 33 9.99 -28.06 2.01
C LYS A 33 10.84 -27.04 2.75
N ARG A 34 12.04 -27.42 3.17
CA ARG A 34 12.97 -26.50 3.83
C ARG A 34 13.25 -25.33 2.89
N PHE A 35 13.50 -24.14 3.44
CA PHE A 35 13.87 -22.94 2.66
C PHE A 35 14.98 -23.26 1.64
N LEU A 36 15.96 -24.04 2.03
CA LEU A 36 17.05 -24.51 1.15
C LEU A 36 16.54 -25.35 -0.03
N ASP A 37 15.49 -26.14 0.14
CA ASP A 37 14.89 -26.92 -0.94
C ASP A 37 14.15 -26.01 -1.94
N HIS A 38 13.51 -24.95 -1.45
CA HIS A 38 12.93 -23.92 -2.30
C HIS A 38 14.00 -23.16 -3.07
N VAL A 39 15.08 -22.73 -2.40
CA VAL A 39 16.24 -22.09 -3.04
C VAL A 39 16.88 -23.02 -4.07
N LYS A 40 17.13 -24.29 -3.72
CA LYS A 40 17.68 -25.27 -4.64
C LYS A 40 16.75 -25.53 -5.83
N GLN A 41 15.43 -25.60 -5.61
CA GLN A 41 14.44 -25.74 -6.66
C GLN A 41 14.36 -24.48 -7.56
N TYR A 42 14.65 -23.31 -7.01
CA TYR A 42 14.71 -22.06 -7.76
C TYR A 42 15.92 -22.02 -8.70
N PHE A 43 17.08 -22.50 -8.23
CA PHE A 43 18.33 -22.55 -9.01
C PHE A 43 18.49 -23.78 -9.89
N THR A 44 17.58 -24.79 -9.83
CA THR A 44 17.61 -25.90 -10.78
C THR A 44 17.10 -25.43 -12.14
N CYS A 45 18.01 -25.25 -13.09
CA CYS A 45 17.72 -24.90 -14.47
C CYS A 45 17.31 -26.16 -15.25
N THR A 46 16.02 -26.32 -15.51
CA THR A 46 15.52 -27.33 -16.48
C THR A 46 15.36 -26.67 -17.85
N SER A 47 15.52 -27.45 -18.94
CA SER A 47 15.38 -26.94 -20.32
C SER A 47 14.06 -26.20 -20.55
N GLU A 48 12.95 -26.67 -19.98
CA GLU A 48 11.66 -25.98 -20.04
C GLU A 48 11.65 -24.66 -19.27
N ARG A 49 12.28 -24.61 -18.11
CA ARG A 49 12.39 -23.36 -17.35
C ARG A 49 13.27 -22.34 -18.06
N ALA A 50 14.38 -22.76 -18.64
CA ALA A 50 15.23 -21.89 -19.43
C ALA A 50 14.49 -21.33 -20.65
N LYS A 51 13.70 -22.15 -21.34
CA LYS A 51 12.83 -21.73 -22.45
C LYS A 51 11.76 -20.75 -21.99
N ASN A 52 11.07 -21.03 -20.89
CA ASN A 52 10.04 -20.16 -20.36
C ASN A 52 10.63 -18.83 -19.84
N ALA A 53 11.82 -18.87 -19.21
CA ALA A 53 12.53 -17.66 -18.81
C ALA A 53 12.98 -16.83 -20.02
N ALA A 54 13.46 -17.45 -21.08
CA ALA A 54 13.82 -16.76 -22.33
C ALA A 54 12.59 -16.14 -23.00
N VAL A 55 11.45 -16.82 -23.00
CA VAL A 55 10.18 -16.29 -23.53
C VAL A 55 9.64 -15.16 -22.65
N SER A 56 9.78 -15.25 -21.31
CA SER A 56 9.37 -14.18 -20.39
C SER A 56 10.27 -12.95 -20.50
N LEU A 57 11.55 -13.13 -20.79
CA LEU A 57 12.49 -12.03 -21.02
C LEU A 57 12.20 -11.25 -22.32
N LEU A 58 11.56 -11.90 -23.31
CA LEU A 58 11.17 -11.29 -24.58
C LEU A 58 9.65 -11.39 -24.77
N PRO A 59 8.85 -10.56 -24.09
CA PRO A 59 7.39 -10.59 -24.15
C PRO A 59 6.81 -10.41 -25.56
N ILE A 60 7.59 -9.78 -26.45
CA ILE A 60 7.23 -9.64 -27.87
C ILE A 60 6.87 -10.98 -28.52
N ILE A 61 7.56 -12.07 -28.18
CA ILE A 61 7.30 -13.40 -28.72
C ILE A 61 5.89 -13.88 -28.34
N GLY A 62 5.42 -13.49 -27.14
CA GLY A 62 4.08 -13.82 -26.65
C GLY A 62 2.98 -13.10 -27.42
N TRP A 63 3.04 -11.76 -27.49
CA TRP A 63 1.95 -11.00 -28.09
C TRP A 63 1.97 -10.96 -29.62
N ILE A 64 3.13 -11.12 -30.28
CA ILE A 64 3.21 -11.16 -31.75
C ILE A 64 2.53 -12.39 -32.34
N ARG A 65 2.46 -13.51 -31.59
CA ARG A 65 1.75 -14.72 -32.01
C ARG A 65 0.23 -14.53 -32.06
N ILE A 66 -0.29 -13.59 -31.27
CA ILE A 66 -1.72 -13.29 -31.15
C ILE A 66 -2.08 -12.13 -32.11
N TYR A 67 -1.08 -11.49 -32.74
CA TYR A 67 -1.29 -10.31 -33.54
C TYR A 67 -2.11 -10.58 -34.83
N SER A 68 -3.26 -9.93 -34.96
CA SER A 68 -4.13 -10.01 -36.14
C SER A 68 -3.82 -8.84 -37.09
N ILE A 69 -3.01 -9.09 -38.12
CA ILE A 69 -2.58 -8.04 -39.05
C ILE A 69 -3.78 -7.31 -39.69
N LYS A 70 -4.83 -8.05 -40.08
CA LYS A 70 -5.97 -7.46 -40.80
C LYS A 70 -6.83 -6.54 -39.94
N GLU A 71 -6.91 -6.81 -38.62
CA GLU A 71 -7.79 -6.08 -37.72
C GLU A 71 -7.06 -5.00 -36.91
N TRP A 72 -5.79 -5.25 -36.58
CA TRP A 72 -5.08 -4.40 -35.61
C TRP A 72 -4.10 -3.43 -36.27
N LEU A 73 -3.52 -3.78 -37.44
CA LEU A 73 -2.46 -2.97 -38.05
C LEU A 73 -2.92 -1.54 -38.37
N LEU A 74 -4.11 -1.38 -38.95
CA LEU A 74 -4.63 -0.06 -39.29
C LEU A 74 -4.83 0.81 -38.04
N ASN A 75 -5.35 0.20 -36.98
CA ASN A 75 -5.55 0.87 -35.71
C ASN A 75 -4.20 1.27 -35.07
N ASP A 76 -3.21 0.37 -35.10
CA ASP A 76 -1.86 0.66 -34.59
C ASP A 76 -1.16 1.75 -35.43
N ILE A 77 -1.39 1.82 -36.75
CA ILE A 77 -0.87 2.90 -37.60
C ILE A 77 -1.48 4.25 -37.21
N VAL A 78 -2.80 4.36 -37.14
CA VAL A 78 -3.48 5.60 -36.76
C VAL A 78 -3.06 6.05 -35.36
N SER A 79 -2.99 5.10 -34.44
CA SER A 79 -2.55 5.35 -33.08
C SER A 79 -1.08 5.76 -33.01
N GLY A 80 -0.20 5.08 -33.74
CA GLY A 80 1.23 5.40 -33.77
C GLY A 80 1.52 6.79 -34.34
N VAL A 81 0.83 7.19 -35.40
CA VAL A 81 0.97 8.53 -35.97
C VAL A 81 0.47 9.59 -34.99
N SER A 82 -0.71 9.41 -34.43
CA SER A 82 -1.30 10.35 -33.46
C SER A 82 -0.42 10.50 -32.21
N THR A 83 0.04 9.38 -31.67
CA THR A 83 0.92 9.35 -30.48
C THR A 83 2.30 9.95 -30.79
N GLY A 84 2.86 9.67 -31.98
CA GLY A 84 4.16 10.21 -32.41
C GLY A 84 4.17 11.72 -32.50
N LEU A 85 3.13 12.30 -33.05
CA LEU A 85 3.00 13.78 -33.12
C LEU A 85 2.95 14.41 -31.73
N VAL A 86 2.20 13.81 -30.80
CA VAL A 86 2.16 14.25 -29.40
C VAL A 86 3.53 14.05 -28.72
N ALA A 87 4.22 12.93 -29.01
CA ALA A 87 5.51 12.60 -28.42
C ALA A 87 6.60 13.61 -28.83
N VAL A 88 6.58 14.12 -30.07
CA VAL A 88 7.47 15.19 -30.53
C VAL A 88 7.33 16.42 -29.66
N LEU A 89 6.10 16.92 -29.49
CA LEU A 89 5.84 18.14 -28.71
C LEU A 89 6.19 17.98 -27.24
N GLN A 90 5.80 16.85 -26.66
CA GLN A 90 6.12 16.54 -25.27
C GLN A 90 7.62 16.36 -25.06
N GLY A 91 8.33 15.75 -26.02
CA GLY A 91 9.79 15.64 -25.98
C GLY A 91 10.45 16.99 -25.89
N LEU A 92 10.13 17.92 -26.82
CA LEU A 92 10.66 19.28 -26.82
C LEU A 92 10.30 20.04 -25.54
N ALA A 93 9.08 19.91 -25.05
CA ALA A 93 8.61 20.61 -23.86
C ALA A 93 9.26 20.08 -22.56
N PHE A 94 9.45 18.77 -22.44
CA PHE A 94 9.98 18.16 -21.21
C PHE A 94 11.51 18.26 -21.10
N SER A 95 12.23 18.46 -22.21
CA SER A 95 13.64 18.83 -22.15
C SER A 95 13.89 20.22 -21.55
N LEU A 96 12.94 21.16 -21.72
CA LEU A 96 12.99 22.44 -21.00
C LEU A 96 12.88 22.26 -19.48
N LEU A 97 12.04 21.32 -19.01
CA LEU A 97 11.95 20.97 -17.60
C LEU A 97 13.25 20.38 -17.08
N ALA A 98 13.95 19.60 -17.90
CA ALA A 98 15.24 19.01 -17.57
C ALA A 98 16.41 20.00 -17.70
N SER A 99 16.15 21.25 -18.07
CA SER A 99 17.17 22.31 -18.24
C SER A 99 18.29 21.95 -19.23
N ILE A 100 17.94 21.23 -20.28
CA ILE A 100 18.82 20.85 -21.39
C ILE A 100 18.27 21.39 -22.72
N SER A 101 19.08 21.36 -23.78
CA SER A 101 18.65 21.76 -25.11
C SER A 101 17.44 20.96 -25.58
N THR A 102 16.46 21.64 -26.18
CA THR A 102 15.11 21.11 -26.45
C THR A 102 15.10 19.84 -27.30
N TRP A 103 15.99 19.73 -28.26
CA TRP A 103 16.03 18.62 -29.20
C TRP A 103 16.47 17.28 -28.60
N TYR A 104 17.17 17.23 -27.44
CA TYR A 104 17.48 15.99 -26.75
C TYR A 104 16.22 15.28 -26.20
N GLY A 105 15.13 16.03 -26.00
CA GLY A 105 13.84 15.42 -25.66
C GLY A 105 13.25 14.52 -26.75
N LEU A 106 13.60 14.75 -28.02
CA LEU A 106 13.22 13.88 -29.13
C LEU A 106 13.92 12.52 -29.01
N TYR A 107 15.17 12.49 -28.51
CA TYR A 107 15.89 11.24 -28.28
C TYR A 107 15.21 10.38 -27.23
N ALA A 108 14.61 11.02 -26.21
CA ALA A 108 13.84 10.30 -25.19
C ALA A 108 12.52 9.70 -25.74
N ALA A 109 11.99 10.25 -26.82
CA ALA A 109 10.82 9.71 -27.50
C ALA A 109 11.19 8.65 -28.57
N PHE A 110 12.46 8.43 -28.85
CA PHE A 110 12.94 7.50 -29.86
C PHE A 110 13.68 6.29 -29.28
N PHE A 111 14.85 6.49 -28.66
CA PHE A 111 15.74 5.40 -28.25
C PHE A 111 15.13 4.45 -27.20
N PRO A 112 14.51 4.92 -26.10
CA PRO A 112 13.94 4.04 -25.11
C PRO A 112 12.78 3.19 -25.63
N VAL A 113 12.01 3.74 -26.57
CA VAL A 113 10.85 3.05 -27.16
C VAL A 113 11.26 1.80 -27.91
N ILE A 114 12.40 1.85 -28.63
CA ILE A 114 12.91 0.69 -29.39
C ILE A 114 13.19 -0.48 -28.45
N ILE A 115 13.87 -0.24 -27.34
CA ILE A 115 14.20 -1.31 -26.39
C ILE A 115 12.93 -1.83 -25.68
N TYR A 116 12.04 -0.91 -25.29
CA TYR A 116 10.79 -1.29 -24.65
C TYR A 116 9.88 -2.12 -25.56
N PHE A 117 9.89 -1.88 -26.86
CA PHE A 117 9.16 -2.69 -27.85
C PHE A 117 9.48 -4.18 -27.75
N PHE A 118 10.74 -4.54 -27.48
CA PHE A 118 11.17 -5.93 -27.35
C PHE A 118 10.94 -6.50 -25.94
N LEU A 119 11.15 -5.70 -24.89
CA LEU A 119 11.24 -6.16 -23.51
C LEU A 119 9.98 -5.85 -22.68
N GLY A 120 9.12 -4.91 -23.10
CA GLY A 120 7.96 -4.47 -22.36
C GLY A 120 6.82 -5.48 -22.37
N THR A 121 6.13 -5.63 -21.24
CA THR A 121 4.96 -6.49 -21.09
C THR A 121 3.64 -5.76 -21.37
N SER A 122 3.61 -4.45 -21.19
CA SER A 122 2.43 -3.64 -21.48
C SER A 122 2.27 -3.35 -22.97
N ARG A 123 1.05 -3.55 -23.48
CA ARG A 123 0.71 -3.35 -24.90
C ARG A 123 0.30 -1.92 -25.23
N HIS A 124 -0.18 -1.14 -24.25
CA HIS A 124 -0.90 0.12 -24.47
C HIS A 124 -0.18 1.36 -23.93
N ILE A 125 0.88 1.22 -23.15
CA ILE A 125 1.60 2.40 -22.66
C ILE A 125 2.50 2.99 -23.74
N SER A 126 2.60 4.32 -23.77
CA SER A 126 3.52 5.06 -24.61
C SER A 126 4.74 5.48 -23.80
N VAL A 127 5.88 4.86 -24.09
CA VAL A 127 7.16 5.12 -23.41
C VAL A 127 7.81 6.40 -23.95
N GLY A 128 8.55 7.09 -23.10
CA GLY A 128 9.30 8.29 -23.46
C GLY A 128 9.41 9.26 -22.28
N SER A 129 9.70 10.52 -22.56
CA SER A 129 9.83 11.55 -21.53
C SER A 129 8.53 11.73 -20.72
N PHE A 130 8.68 11.99 -19.44
CA PHE A 130 7.58 12.25 -18.49
C PHE A 130 7.89 13.51 -17.66
N PRO A 131 6.94 14.45 -17.49
CA PRO A 131 7.25 15.77 -16.95
C PRO A 131 7.83 15.74 -15.54
N VAL A 132 7.37 14.85 -14.68
CA VAL A 132 7.87 14.75 -13.30
C VAL A 132 9.31 14.25 -13.27
N LEU A 133 9.64 13.22 -14.06
CA LEU A 133 11.02 12.74 -14.18
C LEU A 133 11.92 13.81 -14.78
N SER A 134 11.46 14.49 -15.84
CA SER A 134 12.23 15.58 -16.47
C SER A 134 12.53 16.69 -15.49
N LEU A 135 11.57 17.04 -14.61
CA LEU A 135 11.80 18.02 -13.55
C LEU A 135 12.81 17.53 -12.51
N MET A 136 12.71 16.26 -12.07
CA MET A 136 13.67 15.69 -11.12
C MET A 136 15.09 15.63 -11.72
N VAL A 137 15.22 15.22 -12.98
CA VAL A 137 16.50 15.27 -13.70
C VAL A 137 17.02 16.71 -13.80
N GLY A 138 16.12 17.66 -14.13
CA GLY A 138 16.46 19.09 -14.21
C GLY A 138 16.95 19.67 -12.88
N ALA A 139 16.41 19.24 -11.76
CA ALA A 139 16.89 19.65 -10.44
C ALA A 139 18.34 19.19 -10.19
N VAL A 140 18.70 17.98 -10.60
CA VAL A 140 20.09 17.48 -10.51
C VAL A 140 21.01 18.21 -11.50
N VAL A 141 20.56 18.42 -12.72
CA VAL A 141 21.33 19.13 -13.76
C VAL A 141 21.63 20.56 -13.32
N THR A 142 20.63 21.31 -12.81
CA THR A 142 20.82 22.69 -12.33
C THR A 142 21.65 22.77 -11.05
N ARG A 143 21.63 21.73 -10.20
CA ARG A 143 22.48 21.64 -9.02
C ARG A 143 23.97 21.51 -9.39
N LEU A 144 24.30 20.66 -10.39
CA LEU A 144 25.67 20.41 -10.79
C LEU A 144 26.18 21.44 -11.81
N VAL A 145 25.32 21.96 -12.70
CA VAL A 145 25.62 22.94 -13.74
C VAL A 145 24.61 24.09 -13.65
N PRO A 146 24.76 25.01 -12.70
CA PRO A 146 23.84 26.13 -12.50
C PRO A 146 23.90 27.14 -13.66
N ASP A 147 22.81 27.90 -13.86
CA ASP A 147 22.76 28.98 -14.85
C ASP A 147 23.77 30.09 -14.52
N GLU A 148 23.87 30.43 -13.22
CA GLU A 148 24.80 31.43 -12.70
C GLU A 148 25.73 30.80 -11.65
N GLY A 149 27.04 31.11 -11.71
CA GLY A 149 28.02 30.60 -10.79
C GLY A 149 28.90 29.47 -11.33
N PRO A 150 29.79 28.93 -10.46
CA PRO A 150 30.72 27.87 -10.83
C PRO A 150 29.97 26.52 -10.96
N THR A 151 30.36 25.75 -11.96
CA THR A 151 29.91 24.36 -12.12
C THR A 151 30.62 23.44 -11.11
N ALA A 152 30.05 22.25 -10.85
CA ALA A 152 30.69 21.25 -10.00
C ALA A 152 32.10 20.91 -10.52
N ASN A 153 33.03 20.68 -9.62
CA ASN A 153 34.40 20.32 -9.98
C ASN A 153 34.46 18.84 -10.43
N ILE A 154 34.18 18.62 -11.70
CA ILE A 154 34.18 17.30 -12.35
C ILE A 154 35.19 17.36 -13.50
N THR A 155 36.13 16.44 -13.53
CA THR A 155 37.19 16.40 -14.55
C THR A 155 36.65 16.29 -15.97
N ALA A 156 35.51 15.61 -16.14
CA ALA A 156 34.86 15.48 -17.44
C ALA A 156 34.25 16.78 -17.98
N PHE A 157 34.16 17.85 -17.18
CA PHE A 157 33.62 19.15 -17.61
C PHE A 157 34.66 20.04 -18.30
N GLU A 158 35.97 19.68 -18.23
CA GLU A 158 37.04 20.47 -18.84
C GLU A 158 36.87 20.54 -20.35
N GLY A 159 36.81 21.76 -20.89
CA GLY A 159 36.67 22.02 -22.33
C GLY A 159 35.25 21.89 -22.88
N LEU A 160 34.25 21.52 -22.08
CA LEU A 160 32.86 21.42 -22.53
C LEU A 160 32.10 22.74 -22.27
N THR A 161 31.19 23.06 -23.18
CA THR A 161 30.21 24.14 -23.02
C THR A 161 29.19 23.79 -21.92
N LYS A 162 28.49 24.78 -21.37
CA LYS A 162 27.46 24.53 -20.33
C LYS A 162 26.36 23.56 -20.80
N ASP A 163 25.97 23.64 -22.06
CA ASP A 163 24.95 22.74 -22.62
C ASP A 163 25.48 21.31 -22.75
N GLU A 164 26.74 21.13 -23.16
CA GLU A 164 27.38 19.81 -23.19
C GLU A 164 27.58 19.23 -21.80
N GLN A 165 27.93 20.04 -20.81
CA GLN A 165 28.01 19.61 -19.40
C GLN A 165 26.64 19.14 -18.86
N ARG A 166 25.57 19.89 -19.18
CA ARG A 166 24.20 19.54 -18.77
C ARG A 166 23.72 18.23 -19.37
N ILE A 167 23.99 18.03 -20.67
CA ILE A 167 23.62 16.75 -21.32
C ILE A 167 24.45 15.58 -20.80
N LEU A 168 25.73 15.79 -20.49
CA LEU A 168 26.58 14.76 -19.87
C LEU A 168 26.02 14.34 -18.50
N VAL A 169 25.60 15.30 -17.66
CA VAL A 169 24.97 15.02 -16.38
C VAL A 169 23.64 14.27 -16.58
N SER A 170 22.77 14.76 -17.46
CA SER A 170 21.47 14.14 -17.74
C SER A 170 21.60 12.73 -18.28
N ALA A 171 22.51 12.52 -19.24
CA ALA A 171 22.76 11.22 -19.84
C ALA A 171 23.35 10.21 -18.84
N SER A 172 24.36 10.63 -18.06
CA SER A 172 24.94 9.77 -17.02
C SER A 172 23.91 9.43 -15.93
N LEU A 173 23.12 10.40 -15.47
CA LEU A 173 22.05 10.17 -14.52
C LEU A 173 21.00 9.18 -15.07
N THR A 174 20.63 9.31 -16.36
CA THR A 174 19.69 8.40 -17.01
C THR A 174 20.20 6.97 -17.06
N VAL A 175 21.49 6.77 -17.38
CA VAL A 175 22.13 5.44 -17.34
C VAL A 175 22.10 4.89 -15.91
N LEU A 176 22.41 5.70 -14.90
CA LEU A 176 22.40 5.27 -13.50
C LEU A 176 21.00 4.88 -13.03
N VAL A 177 19.98 5.66 -13.39
CA VAL A 177 18.56 5.33 -13.17
C VAL A 177 18.22 3.98 -13.80
N GLY A 178 18.66 3.75 -15.05
CA GLY A 178 18.47 2.49 -15.74
C GLY A 178 19.18 1.31 -15.07
N LEU A 179 20.39 1.52 -14.53
CA LEU A 179 21.11 0.50 -13.78
C LEU A 179 20.38 0.12 -12.48
N PHE A 180 19.84 1.11 -11.74
CA PHE A 180 19.02 0.81 -10.56
C PHE A 180 17.75 0.04 -10.92
N GLN A 181 17.03 0.43 -11.97
CA GLN A 181 15.83 -0.28 -12.43
C GLN A 181 16.16 -1.70 -12.88
N LEU A 182 17.21 -1.89 -13.68
CA LEU A 182 17.66 -3.20 -14.12
C LEU A 182 18.08 -4.08 -12.93
N GLY A 183 18.85 -3.52 -11.99
CA GLY A 183 19.26 -4.21 -10.76
C GLY A 183 18.05 -4.65 -9.93
N MET A 184 17.07 -3.75 -9.71
CA MET A 184 15.82 -4.08 -9.01
C MET A 184 15.01 -5.16 -9.73
N GLY A 185 14.96 -5.13 -11.07
CA GLY A 185 14.27 -6.16 -11.85
C GLY A 185 14.93 -7.53 -11.74
N LEU A 186 16.27 -7.60 -11.81
CA LEU A 186 17.04 -8.83 -11.64
C LEU A 186 16.95 -9.41 -10.22
N LEU A 187 16.92 -8.54 -9.22
CA LEU A 187 16.69 -8.90 -7.80
C LEU A 187 15.24 -9.23 -7.49
N GLN A 188 14.34 -9.13 -8.48
CA GLN A 188 12.91 -9.38 -8.32
C GLN A 188 12.23 -8.48 -7.28
N VAL A 189 12.65 -7.23 -7.20
CA VAL A 189 12.11 -6.24 -6.26
C VAL A 189 10.90 -5.47 -6.86
N GLY A 190 10.31 -5.95 -7.94
CA GLY A 190 9.13 -5.34 -8.58
C GLY A 190 7.93 -5.18 -7.65
N PHE A 191 7.88 -5.93 -6.55
CA PHE A 191 6.86 -5.78 -5.52
C PHE A 191 6.92 -4.43 -4.77
N ILE A 192 8.00 -3.65 -4.90
CA ILE A 192 8.16 -2.35 -4.20
C ILE A 192 7.02 -1.37 -4.55
N VAL A 193 6.44 -1.50 -5.75
CA VAL A 193 5.29 -0.68 -6.17
C VAL A 193 4.06 -0.95 -5.31
N MET A 194 3.92 -2.13 -4.71
CA MET A 194 2.80 -2.44 -3.81
C MET A 194 2.80 -1.58 -2.54
N TYR A 195 3.94 -1.00 -2.18
CA TYR A 195 4.08 -0.08 -1.05
C TYR A 195 3.88 1.39 -1.44
N LEU A 196 3.63 1.68 -2.71
CA LEU A 196 3.30 3.01 -3.18
C LEU A 196 1.78 3.04 -3.43
N SER A 197 1.03 3.51 -2.46
CA SER A 197 -0.43 3.61 -2.60
C SER A 197 -0.82 4.65 -3.67
N ASP A 198 -2.00 4.48 -4.24
CA ASP A 198 -2.57 5.46 -5.18
C ASP A 198 -2.68 6.85 -4.53
N THR A 199 -2.91 6.89 -3.22
CA THR A 199 -3.03 8.11 -2.42
C THR A 199 -1.69 8.84 -2.35
N LEU A 200 -0.60 8.12 -2.06
CA LEU A 200 0.76 8.66 -2.04
C LEU A 200 1.16 9.19 -3.42
N ILE A 201 0.96 8.38 -4.48
CA ILE A 201 1.28 8.75 -5.87
C ILE A 201 0.48 10.00 -6.28
N SER A 202 -0.81 10.08 -5.93
CA SER A 202 -1.67 11.22 -6.22
C SER A 202 -1.18 12.50 -5.53
N GLY A 203 -0.86 12.45 -4.24
CA GLY A 203 -0.29 13.59 -3.52
C GLY A 203 1.04 14.06 -4.11
N PHE A 204 1.93 13.12 -4.41
CA PHE A 204 3.23 13.37 -5.03
C PHE A 204 3.12 13.99 -6.43
N THR A 205 2.26 13.42 -7.29
CA THR A 205 2.07 13.95 -8.66
C THR A 205 1.41 15.31 -8.67
N THR A 206 0.53 15.60 -7.71
CA THR A 206 -0.05 16.94 -7.54
C THR A 206 1.02 17.96 -7.14
N ALA A 207 1.90 17.62 -6.20
CA ALA A 207 3.04 18.49 -5.84
C ALA A 207 3.97 18.73 -7.04
N ALA A 208 4.28 17.66 -7.78
CA ALA A 208 5.07 17.79 -8.99
C ALA A 208 4.41 18.71 -10.03
N ALA A 209 3.08 18.63 -10.19
CA ALA A 209 2.34 19.52 -11.07
C ALA A 209 2.45 20.98 -10.64
N VAL A 210 2.45 21.27 -9.33
CA VAL A 210 2.68 22.63 -8.81
C VAL A 210 4.10 23.11 -9.12
N HIS A 211 5.12 22.28 -8.94
CA HIS A 211 6.51 22.60 -9.31
C HIS A 211 6.65 22.87 -10.81
N ILE A 212 6.06 22.03 -11.66
CA ILE A 212 6.06 22.19 -13.10
C ILE A 212 5.37 23.50 -13.48
N LEU A 213 4.19 23.78 -12.92
CA LEU A 213 3.47 25.02 -13.16
C LEU A 213 4.34 26.24 -12.89
N VAL A 214 4.98 26.28 -11.73
CA VAL A 214 5.86 27.39 -11.33
C VAL A 214 7.08 27.49 -12.26
N SER A 215 7.68 26.37 -12.65
CA SER A 215 8.83 26.36 -13.57
C SER A 215 8.47 26.84 -14.98
N GLN A 216 7.22 26.66 -15.42
CA GLN A 216 6.76 27.12 -16.74
C GLN A 216 6.43 28.63 -16.77
N LEU A 217 6.23 29.28 -15.63
CA LEU A 217 5.93 30.71 -15.59
C LEU A 217 7.01 31.54 -16.28
N LYS A 218 8.29 31.17 -16.18
CA LYS A 218 9.39 31.87 -16.85
C LYS A 218 9.24 31.89 -18.38
N PHE A 219 8.80 30.79 -18.98
CA PHE A 219 8.61 30.69 -20.44
C PHE A 219 7.37 31.43 -20.91
N ILE A 220 6.27 31.36 -20.13
CA ILE A 220 5.02 32.09 -20.44
C ILE A 220 5.23 33.60 -20.40
N LEU A 221 6.00 34.06 -19.41
CA LEU A 221 6.28 35.47 -19.20
C LEU A 221 7.51 35.95 -19.99
N GLY A 222 8.23 35.07 -20.67
CA GLY A 222 9.48 35.40 -21.39
C GLY A 222 10.58 35.95 -20.47
N LEU A 223 10.70 35.40 -19.24
CA LEU A 223 11.65 35.85 -18.22
C LEU A 223 12.91 34.98 -18.20
N THR A 224 14.05 35.60 -17.90
CA THR A 224 15.33 34.91 -17.67
C THR A 224 15.50 34.64 -16.17
N VAL A 225 14.79 33.63 -15.66
CA VAL A 225 14.86 33.22 -14.26
C VAL A 225 15.81 32.03 -14.13
N PRO A 226 16.85 32.10 -13.26
CA PRO A 226 17.75 30.98 -13.02
C PRO A 226 17.01 29.79 -12.43
N GLY A 227 17.51 28.57 -12.71
CA GLY A 227 16.98 27.34 -12.12
C GLY A 227 17.41 27.21 -10.67
N PHE A 228 16.46 27.03 -9.76
CA PHE A 228 16.71 26.75 -8.34
C PHE A 228 16.50 25.28 -8.05
N SER A 229 17.36 24.69 -7.22
CA SER A 229 17.26 23.30 -6.76
C SER A 229 17.31 23.24 -5.23
N GLY A 230 16.84 22.13 -4.66
CA GLY A 230 16.83 21.88 -3.22
C GLY A 230 15.58 22.38 -2.49
N PRO A 231 15.61 22.36 -1.13
CA PRO A 231 14.48 22.77 -0.31
C PRO A 231 14.06 24.21 -0.58
N LEU A 232 12.75 24.46 -0.58
CA LEU A 232 12.13 25.78 -0.82
C LEU A 232 12.44 26.38 -2.20
N SER A 233 12.92 25.60 -3.18
CA SER A 233 13.22 26.04 -4.54
C SER A 233 12.01 26.71 -5.22
N ILE A 234 10.79 26.24 -4.94
CA ILE A 234 9.56 26.81 -5.46
C ILE A 234 9.36 28.27 -5.00
N ILE A 235 9.67 28.56 -3.74
CA ILE A 235 9.55 29.92 -3.19
C ILE A 235 10.62 30.82 -3.80
N SER A 236 11.85 30.34 -3.96
CA SER A 236 12.94 31.09 -4.61
C SER A 236 12.60 31.39 -6.07
N THR A 237 12.05 30.43 -6.79
CA THR A 237 11.60 30.62 -8.17
C THR A 237 10.47 31.66 -8.26
N LEU A 238 9.46 31.56 -7.41
CA LEU A 238 8.34 32.55 -7.37
C LEU A 238 8.85 33.93 -7.02
N LYS A 239 9.74 34.06 -6.03
CA LYS A 239 10.36 35.34 -5.66
C LYS A 239 11.09 35.96 -6.86
N SER A 240 11.89 35.17 -7.59
CA SER A 240 12.60 35.63 -8.77
C SER A 240 11.66 36.05 -9.91
N VAL A 241 10.59 35.26 -10.16
CA VAL A 241 9.56 35.61 -11.15
C VAL A 241 8.87 36.93 -10.78
N PHE A 242 8.44 37.11 -9.54
CA PHE A 242 7.78 38.33 -9.10
C PHE A 242 8.70 39.55 -9.12
N THR A 243 10.00 39.37 -8.84
CA THR A 243 10.98 40.47 -8.91
C THR A 243 11.19 40.95 -10.35
N GLN A 244 11.12 40.03 -11.32
CA GLN A 244 11.33 40.33 -12.74
C GLN A 244 10.02 40.54 -13.54
N ILE A 245 8.86 40.57 -12.90
CA ILE A 245 7.56 40.61 -13.57
C ILE A 245 7.41 41.85 -14.48
N THR A 246 8.07 42.94 -14.18
CA THR A 246 8.08 44.18 -14.98
C THR A 246 8.80 44.01 -16.33
N SER A 247 9.66 43.02 -16.48
CA SER A 247 10.38 42.71 -17.73
C SER A 247 9.68 41.65 -18.59
N THR A 248 8.40 41.36 -18.30
CA THR A 248 7.59 40.39 -19.04
C THR A 248 7.52 40.75 -20.54
N ASN A 249 7.80 39.74 -21.40
CA ASN A 249 7.59 39.87 -22.82
C ASN A 249 6.10 39.70 -23.16
N ILE A 250 5.48 40.79 -23.63
CA ILE A 250 4.04 40.80 -23.94
C ILE A 250 3.70 39.81 -25.07
N HIS A 251 4.60 39.57 -26.04
CA HIS A 251 4.35 38.65 -27.13
C HIS A 251 4.31 37.20 -26.66
N ASP A 252 5.23 36.82 -25.75
CA ASP A 252 5.22 35.49 -25.10
C ASP A 252 3.96 35.28 -24.29
N LEU A 253 3.57 36.28 -23.51
CA LEU A 253 2.38 36.21 -22.66
C LEU A 253 1.09 36.05 -23.48
N VAL A 254 0.91 36.89 -24.52
CA VAL A 254 -0.29 36.83 -25.38
C VAL A 254 -0.36 35.51 -26.13
N THR A 255 0.77 35.07 -26.71
CA THR A 255 0.83 33.79 -27.43
C THR A 255 0.49 32.62 -26.50
N SER A 256 1.04 32.61 -25.30
CA SER A 256 0.75 31.57 -24.29
C SER A 256 -0.72 31.54 -23.89
N ILE A 257 -1.34 32.71 -23.63
CA ILE A 257 -2.77 32.79 -23.24
C ILE A 257 -3.65 32.27 -24.38
N VAL A 258 -3.39 32.70 -25.62
CA VAL A 258 -4.15 32.25 -26.79
C VAL A 258 -4.06 30.72 -26.95
N VAL A 259 -2.85 30.18 -26.88
CA VAL A 259 -2.64 28.72 -26.98
C VAL A 259 -3.34 27.99 -25.84
N MET A 260 -3.21 28.46 -24.58
CA MET A 260 -3.88 27.82 -23.44
C MET A 260 -5.40 27.79 -23.59
N VAL A 261 -6.02 28.91 -23.97
CA VAL A 261 -7.47 28.99 -24.13
C VAL A 261 -7.94 28.08 -25.26
N MET A 262 -7.26 28.08 -26.39
CA MET A 262 -7.61 27.24 -27.54
C MET A 262 -7.44 25.74 -27.22
N VAL A 263 -6.33 25.36 -26.62
CA VAL A 263 -6.08 23.95 -26.28
C VAL A 263 -7.04 23.46 -25.20
N LEU A 264 -7.32 24.25 -24.16
CA LEU A 264 -8.31 23.92 -23.13
C LEU A 264 -9.71 23.77 -23.72
N GLY A 265 -10.13 24.73 -24.57
CA GLY A 265 -11.44 24.71 -25.21
C GLY A 265 -11.68 23.46 -26.05
N VAL A 266 -10.70 23.11 -26.89
CA VAL A 266 -10.84 21.91 -27.75
C VAL A 266 -10.69 20.61 -26.96
N LYS A 267 -9.87 20.56 -25.90
CA LYS A 267 -9.83 19.41 -25.00
C LYS A 267 -11.17 19.19 -24.32
N GLU A 268 -11.83 20.25 -23.85
CA GLU A 268 -13.17 20.14 -23.26
C GLU A 268 -14.20 19.66 -24.30
N ILE A 269 -14.08 20.09 -25.55
CA ILE A 269 -14.90 19.59 -26.66
C ILE A 269 -14.63 18.12 -26.93
N ASN A 270 -13.36 17.71 -26.97
CA ASN A 270 -12.97 16.29 -27.13
C ASN A 270 -13.55 15.42 -26.02
N ASP A 271 -13.51 15.87 -24.75
CA ASP A 271 -14.05 15.14 -23.61
C ASP A 271 -15.58 15.05 -23.66
N ARG A 272 -16.24 16.14 -24.02
CA ARG A 272 -17.69 16.21 -24.08
C ARG A 272 -18.31 15.44 -25.26
N PHE A 273 -17.61 15.40 -26.38
CA PHE A 273 -18.07 14.72 -27.61
C PHE A 273 -17.33 13.42 -27.90
N LYS A 274 -16.70 12.82 -26.88
CA LYS A 274 -15.92 11.57 -27.00
C LYS A 274 -16.67 10.43 -27.69
N SER A 275 -18.01 10.34 -27.52
CA SER A 275 -18.85 9.32 -28.15
C SER A 275 -19.15 9.59 -29.64
N LYS A 276 -18.98 10.82 -30.13
CA LYS A 276 -19.29 11.22 -31.52
C LYS A 276 -18.05 11.37 -32.39
N LEU A 277 -16.89 11.58 -31.78
CA LEU A 277 -15.63 11.76 -32.49
C LEU A 277 -14.90 10.41 -32.59
N PRO A 278 -14.64 9.88 -33.76
CA PRO A 278 -13.92 8.62 -33.95
C PRO A 278 -12.46 8.72 -33.49
N VAL A 279 -11.85 9.89 -33.62
CA VAL A 279 -10.50 10.21 -33.15
C VAL A 279 -10.50 11.59 -32.48
N PRO A 280 -9.84 11.76 -31.32
CA PRO A 280 -9.76 13.08 -30.68
C PRO A 280 -8.98 14.06 -31.58
N ILE A 281 -9.43 15.34 -31.60
CA ILE A 281 -8.76 16.38 -32.37
C ILE A 281 -7.38 16.64 -31.77
N PRO A 282 -6.27 16.52 -32.53
CA PRO A 282 -4.90 16.72 -32.04
C PRO A 282 -4.58 18.23 -31.94
N ILE A 283 -5.30 18.94 -31.11
CA ILE A 283 -5.23 20.42 -31.01
C ILE A 283 -3.84 20.91 -30.65
N GLU A 284 -3.07 20.18 -29.85
CA GLU A 284 -1.70 20.54 -29.48
C GLU A 284 -0.82 20.65 -30.72
N VAL A 285 -0.92 19.68 -31.63
CA VAL A 285 -0.18 19.67 -32.90
C VAL A 285 -0.64 20.84 -33.80
N ILE A 286 -1.94 21.02 -33.95
CA ILE A 286 -2.51 22.08 -34.79
C ILE A 286 -2.03 23.46 -34.30
N MET A 287 -2.11 23.70 -33.01
CA MET A 287 -1.68 24.98 -32.42
C MET A 287 -0.17 25.19 -32.57
N THR A 288 0.64 24.12 -32.48
CA THR A 288 2.06 24.19 -32.68
C THR A 288 2.41 24.57 -34.12
N VAL A 289 1.76 23.94 -35.11
CA VAL A 289 1.98 24.28 -36.54
C VAL A 289 1.57 25.73 -36.82
N ILE A 290 0.44 26.19 -36.29
CA ILE A 290 0.00 27.57 -36.41
C ILE A 290 1.02 28.53 -35.76
N ALA A 291 1.47 28.21 -34.53
CA ALA A 291 2.44 29.04 -33.82
C ALA A 291 3.79 29.10 -34.52
N CYS A 292 4.28 27.99 -35.12
CA CYS A 292 5.47 27.98 -35.94
C CYS A 292 5.32 28.90 -37.18
N GLY A 293 4.19 28.79 -37.88
CA GLY A 293 3.91 29.62 -39.04
C GLY A 293 3.84 31.10 -38.71
N VAL A 294 3.15 31.47 -37.64
CA VAL A 294 3.04 32.86 -37.16
C VAL A 294 4.42 33.38 -36.73
N SER A 295 5.15 32.61 -35.93
CA SER A 295 6.47 32.98 -35.44
C SER A 295 7.48 33.19 -36.59
N TYR A 296 7.44 32.33 -37.61
CA TYR A 296 8.24 32.45 -38.80
C TYR A 296 7.86 33.70 -39.64
N ALA A 297 6.55 33.91 -39.88
CA ALA A 297 6.05 35.03 -40.72
C ALA A 297 6.35 36.40 -40.09
N PHE A 298 6.26 36.52 -38.76
CA PHE A 298 6.54 37.79 -38.06
C PHE A 298 7.95 37.87 -37.46
N ASN A 299 8.80 36.88 -37.70
CA ASN A 299 10.17 36.76 -37.16
C ASN A 299 10.26 37.13 -35.68
N PHE A 300 9.53 36.39 -34.86
CA PHE A 300 9.36 36.67 -33.41
C PHE A 300 10.67 36.73 -32.65
N ARG A 301 11.66 35.95 -33.06
CA ARG A 301 12.99 35.93 -32.44
C ARG A 301 13.69 37.29 -32.56
N ASP A 302 13.83 37.81 -33.81
CA ASP A 302 14.67 38.99 -34.06
C ASP A 302 13.88 40.29 -33.83
N ASN A 303 12.57 40.32 -34.14
CA ASN A 303 11.74 41.52 -34.00
C ASN A 303 11.18 41.75 -32.62
N HIS A 304 10.94 40.68 -31.86
CA HIS A 304 10.20 40.74 -30.59
C HIS A 304 10.94 40.10 -29.40
N GLY A 305 12.14 39.58 -29.60
CA GLY A 305 12.95 38.98 -28.54
C GLY A 305 12.33 37.74 -27.91
N VAL A 306 11.48 37.02 -28.64
CA VAL A 306 10.83 35.79 -28.18
C VAL A 306 11.82 34.62 -28.24
N ASP A 307 11.93 33.89 -27.15
CA ASP A 307 12.75 32.68 -27.11
C ASP A 307 12.10 31.54 -27.90
N VAL A 308 12.85 31.01 -28.91
CA VAL A 308 12.41 29.90 -29.77
C VAL A 308 13.19 28.62 -29.46
N VAL A 309 12.70 27.50 -29.97
CA VAL A 309 13.35 26.17 -29.83
C VAL A 309 14.79 26.19 -30.39
N GLY A 310 15.00 26.91 -31.49
CA GLY A 310 16.31 27.00 -32.12
C GLY A 310 16.64 25.80 -33.01
N ILE A 311 17.90 25.72 -33.43
CA ILE A 311 18.37 24.73 -34.43
C ILE A 311 18.22 23.32 -33.89
N ILE A 312 17.52 22.47 -34.62
CA ILE A 312 17.41 21.03 -34.36
C ILE A 312 18.37 20.32 -35.31
N PRO A 313 19.42 19.62 -34.79
CA PRO A 313 20.34 18.87 -35.65
C PRO A 313 19.60 17.79 -36.44
N ASN A 314 19.94 17.69 -37.73
CA ASN A 314 19.37 16.67 -38.63
C ASN A 314 20.11 15.33 -38.60
N THR A 315 20.99 15.13 -37.62
CA THR A 315 21.80 13.93 -37.42
C THR A 315 21.81 13.53 -35.97
N PHE A 316 21.97 12.23 -35.70
CA PHE A 316 22.21 11.78 -34.35
C PHE A 316 23.63 12.08 -33.90
N GLU A 317 23.77 12.54 -32.70
CA GLU A 317 25.07 12.66 -32.06
C GLU A 317 25.65 11.28 -31.70
N THR A 318 26.97 11.21 -31.63
CA THR A 318 27.66 9.98 -31.20
C THR A 318 27.27 9.57 -29.80
N PRO A 319 27.16 8.26 -29.54
CA PRO A 319 26.92 7.76 -28.18
C PRO A 319 27.98 8.29 -27.22
N MET A 320 27.55 8.56 -26.00
CA MET A 320 28.40 9.08 -24.93
C MET A 320 28.54 8.03 -23.81
N ALA A 321 29.78 7.84 -23.35
CA ALA A 321 30.04 7.02 -22.19
C ALA A 321 29.63 7.81 -20.90
N PRO A 322 28.93 7.18 -19.96
CA PRO A 322 28.59 7.82 -18.69
C PRO A 322 29.85 8.09 -17.86
N ASP A 323 29.83 9.17 -17.08
CA ASP A 323 30.94 9.55 -16.21
C ASP A 323 30.75 9.00 -14.80
N MET A 324 31.81 8.38 -14.24
CA MET A 324 31.76 7.74 -12.92
C MET A 324 31.71 8.75 -11.76
N GLN A 325 32.27 9.95 -11.93
CA GLN A 325 32.20 11.00 -10.88
C GLN A 325 30.77 11.51 -10.77
N ILE A 326 30.06 11.65 -11.91
CA ILE A 326 28.65 12.02 -11.93
C ILE A 326 27.82 10.93 -11.23
N PHE A 327 28.11 9.65 -11.46
CA PHE A 327 27.43 8.55 -10.76
C PHE A 327 27.57 8.67 -9.25
N GLN A 328 28.76 8.93 -8.73
CA GLN A 328 28.98 9.08 -7.30
C GLN A 328 28.24 10.27 -6.70
N MET A 329 28.18 11.38 -7.44
CA MET A 329 27.55 12.62 -6.98
C MET A 329 26.01 12.59 -7.09
N THR A 330 25.44 11.69 -7.90
CA THR A 330 24.00 11.66 -8.19
C THR A 330 23.32 10.35 -7.75
N ALA A 331 24.06 9.43 -7.11
CA ALA A 331 23.51 8.12 -6.72
C ALA A 331 22.30 8.21 -5.79
N VAL A 332 22.30 9.18 -4.88
CA VAL A 332 21.20 9.39 -3.92
C VAL A 332 19.93 9.84 -4.63
N GLU A 333 20.04 10.75 -5.58
CA GLU A 333 18.90 11.29 -6.34
C GLU A 333 18.44 10.33 -7.47
N ALA A 334 19.35 9.53 -8.01
CA ALA A 334 19.02 8.56 -9.08
C ALA A 334 18.06 7.46 -8.60
N PHE A 335 18.18 7.06 -7.34
CA PHE A 335 17.34 5.99 -6.80
C PHE A 335 15.85 6.39 -6.68
N PRO A 336 15.46 7.53 -6.10
CA PRO A 336 14.08 8.03 -6.15
C PRO A 336 13.56 8.20 -7.58
N ILE A 337 14.39 8.72 -8.50
CA ILE A 337 14.00 8.88 -9.92
C ILE A 337 13.69 7.51 -10.54
N ALA A 338 14.50 6.48 -10.26
CA ALA A 338 14.27 5.12 -10.75
C ALA A 338 12.94 4.54 -10.24
N ILE A 339 12.64 4.74 -8.95
CA ILE A 339 11.40 4.26 -8.33
C ILE A 339 10.19 5.00 -8.90
N VAL A 340 10.22 6.34 -8.94
CA VAL A 340 9.11 7.15 -9.46
C VAL A 340 8.81 6.80 -10.92
N GLY A 341 9.86 6.73 -11.74
CA GLY A 341 9.73 6.40 -13.16
C GLY A 341 9.05 5.05 -13.36
N PHE A 342 9.46 4.04 -12.61
CA PHE A 342 8.85 2.72 -12.66
C PHE A 342 7.43 2.70 -12.07
N ALA A 343 7.21 3.31 -10.91
CA ALA A 343 5.91 3.30 -10.24
C ALA A 343 4.80 3.91 -11.11
N VAL A 344 5.07 5.08 -11.70
CA VAL A 344 4.11 5.73 -12.60
C VAL A 344 3.87 4.89 -13.85
N ALA A 345 4.92 4.37 -14.47
CA ALA A 345 4.79 3.53 -15.65
C ALA A 345 3.99 2.26 -15.37
N PHE A 346 4.29 1.58 -14.26
CA PHE A 346 3.59 0.36 -13.87
C PHE A 346 2.13 0.64 -13.48
N ALA A 347 1.84 1.73 -12.76
CA ALA A 347 0.47 2.12 -12.42
C ALA A 347 -0.37 2.33 -13.70
N VAL A 348 0.15 3.06 -14.68
CA VAL A 348 -0.53 3.26 -15.97
C VAL A 348 -0.69 1.94 -16.74
N ALA A 349 0.38 1.14 -16.78
CA ALA A 349 0.34 -0.18 -17.42
C ALA A 349 -0.72 -1.08 -16.78
N LYS A 350 -0.85 -1.04 -15.45
CA LYS A 350 -1.84 -1.82 -14.69
C LYS A 350 -3.27 -1.44 -15.04
N VAL A 351 -3.55 -0.13 -15.15
CA VAL A 351 -4.88 0.35 -15.57
C VAL A 351 -5.28 -0.23 -16.93
N TYR A 352 -4.38 -0.18 -17.91
CA TYR A 352 -4.66 -0.73 -19.24
C TYR A 352 -4.65 -2.26 -19.26
N SER A 353 -3.85 -2.93 -18.45
CA SER A 353 -3.85 -4.38 -18.34
C SER A 353 -5.21 -4.92 -17.87
N VAL A 354 -5.79 -4.25 -16.86
CA VAL A 354 -7.14 -4.59 -16.36
C VAL A 354 -8.23 -4.26 -17.39
N LYS A 355 -8.12 -3.09 -18.04
CA LYS A 355 -9.11 -2.64 -19.05
C LYS A 355 -9.17 -3.57 -20.27
N HIS A 356 -8.03 -4.12 -20.71
CA HIS A 356 -7.88 -4.91 -21.92
C HIS A 356 -7.57 -6.39 -21.66
N ASP A 357 -7.74 -6.84 -20.42
CA ASP A 357 -7.60 -8.24 -20.00
C ASP A 357 -6.29 -8.89 -20.44
N TYR A 358 -5.16 -8.36 -19.97
CA TYR A 358 -3.85 -9.00 -20.11
C TYR A 358 -3.00 -8.82 -18.86
N VAL A 359 -2.02 -9.71 -18.69
CA VAL A 359 -1.15 -9.73 -17.51
C VAL A 359 0.13 -8.95 -17.79
N ILE A 360 0.57 -8.16 -16.83
CA ILE A 360 1.87 -7.48 -16.82
C ILE A 360 2.73 -8.03 -15.69
N ASP A 361 4.03 -8.08 -15.91
CA ASP A 361 5.01 -8.52 -14.90
C ASP A 361 5.86 -7.32 -14.44
N GLY A 362 5.78 -6.99 -13.14
CA GLY A 362 6.51 -5.85 -12.57
C GLY A 362 8.03 -6.00 -12.64
N ASN A 363 8.57 -7.21 -12.51
CA ASN A 363 10.02 -7.43 -12.62
C ASN A 363 10.50 -7.29 -14.07
N GLN A 364 9.73 -7.81 -15.02
CA GLN A 364 10.03 -7.66 -16.43
C GLN A 364 9.88 -6.20 -16.89
N GLU A 365 8.91 -5.45 -16.35
CA GLU A 365 8.79 -3.99 -16.60
C GLU A 365 10.02 -3.23 -16.08
N LEU A 366 10.53 -3.56 -14.89
CA LEU A 366 11.78 -2.98 -14.36
C LEU A 366 12.97 -3.28 -15.28
N ILE A 367 13.08 -4.49 -15.80
CA ILE A 367 14.12 -4.87 -16.74
C ILE A 367 13.97 -4.08 -18.06
N ALA A 368 12.73 -3.97 -18.56
CA ALA A 368 12.42 -3.24 -19.79
C ALA A 368 12.76 -1.75 -19.67
N PHE A 369 12.30 -1.07 -18.61
CA PHE A 369 12.63 0.34 -18.38
C PHE A 369 14.11 0.53 -18.06
N GLY A 370 14.72 -0.36 -17.28
CA GLY A 370 16.15 -0.34 -16.98
C GLY A 370 16.99 -0.39 -18.25
N ALA A 371 16.77 -1.38 -19.11
CA ALA A 371 17.45 -1.51 -20.38
C ALA A 371 17.17 -0.32 -21.32
N SER A 372 15.92 0.17 -21.36
CA SER A 372 15.52 1.34 -22.14
C SER A 372 16.26 2.61 -21.72
N ASN A 373 16.41 2.82 -20.40
CA ASN A 373 17.10 3.98 -19.85
C ASN A 373 18.62 3.89 -20.02
N ILE A 374 19.23 2.70 -19.88
CA ILE A 374 20.65 2.50 -20.15
C ILE A 374 20.94 2.80 -21.62
N PHE A 375 20.17 2.22 -22.52
CA PHE A 375 20.36 2.44 -23.96
C PHE A 375 20.10 3.91 -24.34
N GLY A 376 18.95 4.46 -23.91
CA GLY A 376 18.61 5.86 -24.18
C GLY A 376 19.66 6.82 -23.62
N GLY A 377 20.08 6.66 -22.37
CA GLY A 377 21.09 7.51 -21.74
C GLY A 377 22.45 7.47 -22.48
N SER A 378 22.85 6.30 -23.00
CA SER A 378 24.05 6.19 -23.84
C SER A 378 23.94 7.01 -25.13
N PHE A 379 22.74 7.27 -25.63
CA PHE A 379 22.46 8.14 -26.77
C PHE A 379 21.95 9.53 -26.34
N LYS A 380 22.36 10.03 -25.19
CA LYS A 380 22.05 11.38 -24.70
C LYS A 380 20.55 11.65 -24.51
N SER A 381 19.77 10.62 -24.23
CA SER A 381 18.36 10.71 -23.93
C SER A 381 18.12 11.10 -22.47
N LEU A 382 16.94 11.65 -22.19
CA LEU A 382 16.39 11.81 -20.85
C LEU A 382 15.89 10.49 -20.25
N ALA A 383 15.80 10.43 -18.92
CA ALA A 383 15.15 9.33 -18.24
C ALA A 383 13.72 9.15 -18.74
N ALA A 384 13.45 7.98 -19.29
CA ALA A 384 12.16 7.62 -19.85
C ALA A 384 11.27 6.88 -18.84
N SER A 385 9.99 7.17 -18.93
CA SER A 385 8.91 6.48 -18.27
C SER A 385 7.69 6.45 -19.20
N THR A 386 6.48 6.60 -18.66
CA THR A 386 5.28 6.76 -19.47
C THR A 386 4.53 8.03 -19.09
N ALA A 387 3.95 8.72 -20.08
CA ALA A 387 3.03 9.82 -19.83
C ALA A 387 1.60 9.34 -19.97
N LEU A 388 0.78 9.57 -18.92
CA LEU A 388 -0.62 9.15 -18.92
C LEU A 388 -1.40 9.76 -20.10
N SER A 389 -1.20 11.06 -20.39
CA SER A 389 -1.86 11.76 -21.50
C SER A 389 -1.52 11.14 -22.86
N ARG A 390 -0.25 10.81 -23.10
CA ARG A 390 0.20 10.20 -24.35
C ARG A 390 -0.29 8.76 -24.48
N SER A 391 -0.25 7.99 -23.41
CA SER A 391 -0.79 6.62 -23.38
C SER A 391 -2.32 6.61 -23.58
N ALA A 392 -3.02 7.61 -23.06
CA ALA A 392 -4.47 7.77 -23.29
C ALA A 392 -4.77 8.10 -24.77
N VAL A 393 -3.93 8.90 -25.44
CA VAL A 393 -4.03 9.11 -26.90
C VAL A 393 -3.81 7.79 -27.65
N GLN A 394 -2.75 7.06 -27.33
CA GLN A 394 -2.44 5.77 -27.96
C GLN A 394 -3.60 4.79 -27.85
N GLU A 395 -4.22 4.69 -26.69
CA GLU A 395 -5.35 3.78 -26.43
C GLU A 395 -6.64 4.28 -27.09
N SER A 396 -6.97 5.57 -26.93
CA SER A 396 -8.23 6.14 -27.46
C SER A 396 -8.29 6.18 -28.99
N THR A 397 -7.12 6.25 -29.64
CA THR A 397 -7.01 6.16 -31.12
C THR A 397 -7.00 4.73 -31.64
N GLY A 398 -7.18 3.75 -30.76
CA GLY A 398 -7.39 2.35 -31.12
C GLY A 398 -6.14 1.48 -31.10
N GLY A 399 -5.00 1.96 -30.59
CA GLY A 399 -3.76 1.18 -30.48
C GLY A 399 -3.98 -0.11 -29.69
N LYS A 400 -3.50 -1.22 -30.21
CA LYS A 400 -3.68 -2.56 -29.65
C LYS A 400 -2.38 -3.18 -29.15
N THR A 401 -1.24 -2.73 -29.72
CA THR A 401 0.06 -3.29 -29.39
C THR A 401 1.15 -2.23 -29.37
N GLN A 402 2.35 -2.64 -28.95
CA GLN A 402 3.55 -1.78 -29.00
C GLN A 402 4.04 -1.47 -30.43
N ILE A 403 3.43 -2.03 -31.47
CA ILE A 403 3.64 -1.60 -32.86
C ILE A 403 3.26 -0.11 -32.98
N ALA A 404 2.18 0.35 -32.33
CA ALA A 404 1.85 1.76 -32.28
C ALA A 404 2.98 2.59 -31.63
N GLY A 405 3.62 2.10 -30.56
CA GLY A 405 4.79 2.72 -29.96
C GLY A 405 5.98 2.80 -30.92
N LEU A 406 6.29 1.72 -31.62
CA LEU A 406 7.36 1.70 -32.62
C LEU A 406 7.09 2.66 -33.78
N LEU A 407 5.86 2.71 -34.27
CA LEU A 407 5.45 3.67 -35.31
C LEU A 407 5.54 5.11 -34.80
N SER A 408 5.19 5.36 -33.56
CA SER A 408 5.40 6.65 -32.90
C SER A 408 6.90 7.04 -32.92
N ALA A 409 7.79 6.12 -32.60
CA ALA A 409 9.25 6.37 -32.68
C ALA A 409 9.70 6.65 -34.11
N ILE A 410 9.14 5.97 -35.10
CA ILE A 410 9.45 6.26 -36.53
C ILE A 410 9.02 7.68 -36.92
N ILE A 411 7.85 8.15 -36.45
CA ILE A 411 7.43 9.55 -36.69
C ILE A 411 8.43 10.52 -36.04
N VAL A 412 8.86 10.26 -34.82
CA VAL A 412 9.91 11.08 -34.17
C VAL A 412 11.21 11.06 -34.96
N LEU A 413 11.61 9.90 -35.49
CA LEU A 413 12.78 9.77 -36.36
C LEU A 413 12.66 10.64 -37.64
N VAL A 414 11.49 10.61 -38.27
CA VAL A 414 11.22 11.44 -39.46
C VAL A 414 11.33 12.94 -39.11
N VAL A 415 10.85 13.33 -37.93
CA VAL A 415 10.99 14.71 -37.46
C VAL A 415 12.46 15.08 -37.25
N ILE A 416 13.24 14.23 -36.57
CA ILE A 416 14.67 14.50 -36.34
C ILE A 416 15.44 14.64 -37.66
N LEU A 417 15.28 13.69 -38.59
CA LEU A 417 16.12 13.62 -39.81
C LEU A 417 15.62 14.51 -40.95
N GLY A 418 14.30 14.79 -41.02
CA GLY A 418 13.71 15.38 -42.22
C GLY A 418 13.02 16.72 -42.02
N ILE A 419 12.20 16.89 -40.98
CA ILE A 419 11.32 18.05 -40.84
C ILE A 419 11.56 18.86 -39.57
N GLY A 420 12.62 18.58 -38.81
CA GLY A 420 12.96 19.27 -37.56
C GLY A 420 13.13 20.78 -37.75
N PHE A 421 13.66 21.22 -38.92
CA PHE A 421 13.83 22.64 -39.25
C PHE A 421 12.50 23.43 -39.21
N LEU A 422 11.34 22.78 -39.41
CA LEU A 422 10.02 23.44 -39.31
C LEU A 422 9.68 23.81 -37.89
N LEU A 423 10.27 23.17 -36.90
CA LEU A 423 10.04 23.42 -35.46
C LEU A 423 11.04 24.44 -34.88
N GLU A 424 12.07 24.84 -35.61
CA GLU A 424 13.07 25.83 -35.15
C GLU A 424 12.45 27.17 -34.69
N PRO A 425 11.46 27.76 -35.44
CA PRO A 425 10.85 29.02 -35.04
C PRO A 425 9.80 28.88 -33.93
N LEU A 426 9.57 27.69 -33.38
CA LEU A 426 8.56 27.45 -32.37
C LEU A 426 8.88 28.21 -31.05
N PRO A 427 8.02 29.12 -30.56
CA PRO A 427 8.24 29.79 -29.30
C PRO A 427 8.23 28.81 -28.11
N LYS A 428 9.18 28.96 -27.18
CA LYS A 428 9.21 28.16 -25.94
C LYS A 428 7.98 28.42 -25.06
N SER A 429 7.40 29.61 -25.17
CA SER A 429 6.16 29.99 -24.49
C SER A 429 4.97 29.12 -24.90
N VAL A 430 4.89 28.71 -26.16
CA VAL A 430 3.87 27.75 -26.65
C VAL A 430 4.04 26.37 -26.01
N LEU A 431 5.27 25.89 -25.92
CA LEU A 431 5.58 24.61 -25.25
C LEU A 431 5.18 24.68 -23.77
N GLY A 432 5.52 25.77 -23.07
CA GLY A 432 5.12 26.00 -21.68
C GLY A 432 3.60 26.04 -21.50
N ALA A 433 2.88 26.69 -22.41
CA ALA A 433 1.42 26.74 -22.40
C ALA A 433 0.80 25.36 -22.56
N VAL A 434 1.29 24.54 -23.48
CA VAL A 434 0.82 23.16 -23.69
C VAL A 434 1.10 22.29 -22.45
N VAL A 435 2.28 22.44 -21.83
CA VAL A 435 2.60 21.74 -20.58
C VAL A 435 1.61 22.07 -19.49
N ILE A 436 1.30 23.36 -19.25
CA ILE A 436 0.37 23.79 -18.21
C ILE A 436 -1.03 23.21 -18.42
N VAL A 437 -1.53 23.21 -19.65
CA VAL A 437 -2.83 22.62 -19.96
C VAL A 437 -2.86 21.13 -19.64
N ASN A 438 -1.75 20.44 -19.88
CA ASN A 438 -1.61 19.01 -19.57
C ASN A 438 -1.57 18.70 -18.06
N LEU A 439 -1.24 19.68 -17.21
CA LEU A 439 -1.26 19.52 -15.76
C LEU A 439 -2.68 19.50 -15.14
N LYS A 440 -3.73 19.92 -15.90
CA LYS A 440 -5.11 19.99 -15.40
C LYS A 440 -5.51 18.72 -14.62
N GLY A 441 -5.28 17.55 -15.20
CA GLY A 441 -5.64 16.26 -14.58
C GLY A 441 -4.88 15.98 -13.26
N MET A 442 -3.62 16.37 -13.19
CA MET A 442 -2.79 16.19 -11.97
C MET A 442 -3.21 17.17 -10.87
N LEU A 443 -3.49 18.43 -11.23
CA LEU A 443 -3.92 19.45 -10.28
C LEU A 443 -5.34 19.19 -9.76
N MET A 444 -6.24 18.65 -10.60
CA MET A 444 -7.61 18.28 -10.19
C MET A 444 -7.66 17.20 -9.10
N GLN A 445 -6.60 16.48 -8.86
CA GLN A 445 -6.52 15.48 -7.78
C GLN A 445 -6.68 16.10 -6.38
N VAL A 446 -6.45 17.41 -6.22
CA VAL A 446 -6.76 18.15 -4.98
C VAL A 446 -8.23 18.00 -4.56
N VAL A 447 -9.14 17.86 -5.53
CA VAL A 447 -10.58 17.70 -5.26
C VAL A 447 -10.89 16.39 -4.52
N THR A 448 -9.98 15.41 -4.51
CA THR A 448 -10.15 14.14 -3.79
C THR A 448 -9.98 14.30 -2.26
N ILE A 449 -9.34 15.37 -1.78
CA ILE A 449 -9.07 15.59 -0.33
C ILE A 449 -10.33 15.51 0.54
N PRO A 450 -11.43 16.24 0.24
CA PRO A 450 -12.66 16.18 1.05
C PRO A 450 -13.30 14.79 1.06
N TYR A 451 -13.16 14.04 -0.04
CA TYR A 451 -13.61 12.66 -0.13
C TYR A 451 -12.79 11.74 0.77
N LEU A 452 -11.45 11.81 0.69
CA LEU A 452 -10.53 11.04 1.52
C LEU A 452 -10.74 11.33 3.01
N TRP A 453 -10.89 12.60 3.40
CA TRP A 453 -11.13 12.98 4.80
C TRP A 453 -12.38 12.35 5.40
N LYS A 454 -13.44 12.22 4.58
CA LYS A 454 -14.70 11.58 5.01
C LYS A 454 -14.63 10.07 5.05
N LYS A 455 -13.82 9.45 4.19
CA LYS A 455 -13.76 7.99 4.04
C LYS A 455 -12.64 7.36 4.86
N ASP A 456 -11.43 7.85 4.76
CA ASP A 456 -10.27 7.36 5.49
C ASP A 456 -9.31 8.52 5.83
N ARG A 457 -9.27 8.90 7.10
CA ARG A 457 -8.45 10.02 7.57
C ARG A 457 -6.94 9.76 7.46
N PRO A 458 -6.40 8.55 7.77
CA PRO A 458 -5.00 8.23 7.58
C PRO A 458 -4.54 8.42 6.14
N ASP A 459 -5.32 7.95 5.14
CA ASP A 459 -4.99 8.12 3.73
C ASP A 459 -4.97 9.62 3.34
N CYS A 460 -5.88 10.41 3.89
CA CYS A 460 -5.86 11.86 3.69
C CYS A 460 -4.58 12.50 4.26
N ILE A 461 -4.11 12.05 5.44
CA ILE A 461 -2.86 12.54 6.04
C ILE A 461 -1.67 12.18 5.17
N VAL A 462 -1.62 10.95 4.60
CA VAL A 462 -0.58 10.54 3.65
C VAL A 462 -0.60 11.44 2.43
N TRP A 463 -1.76 11.67 1.82
CA TRP A 463 -1.91 12.53 0.63
C TRP A 463 -1.40 13.95 0.89
N VAL A 464 -1.92 14.59 1.93
CA VAL A 464 -1.58 15.98 2.29
C VAL A 464 -0.12 16.09 2.74
N GLY A 465 0.33 15.16 3.59
CA GLY A 465 1.71 15.13 4.07
C GLY A 465 2.72 14.96 2.95
N THR A 466 2.48 14.03 2.02
CA THR A 466 3.33 13.82 0.84
C THR A 466 3.34 15.05 -0.06
N CYS A 467 2.16 15.64 -0.33
CA CYS A 467 2.03 16.80 -1.17
C CYS A 467 2.78 18.01 -0.60
N LEU A 468 2.58 18.33 0.67
CA LEU A 468 3.27 19.45 1.33
C LEU A 468 4.78 19.20 1.44
N ALA A 469 5.20 18.00 1.82
CA ALA A 469 6.62 17.65 1.88
C ALA A 469 7.28 17.81 0.50
N ALA A 470 6.66 17.31 -0.54
CA ALA A 470 7.18 17.42 -1.92
C ALA A 470 7.22 18.87 -2.42
N ILE A 471 6.24 19.71 -2.08
CA ILE A 471 6.24 21.13 -2.46
C ILE A 471 7.37 21.90 -1.79
N PHE A 472 7.58 21.69 -0.48
CA PHE A 472 8.52 22.54 0.28
C PHE A 472 9.94 21.98 0.37
N LEU A 473 10.11 20.67 0.43
CA LEU A 473 11.43 20.03 0.59
C LEU A 473 12.03 19.51 -0.72
N GLY A 474 11.23 19.45 -1.79
CA GLY A 474 11.63 18.88 -3.06
C GLY A 474 11.00 17.51 -3.30
N LEU A 475 10.98 17.08 -4.56
CA LEU A 475 10.25 15.87 -4.97
C LEU A 475 10.88 14.57 -4.44
N ASP A 476 12.19 14.50 -4.38
CA ASP A 476 12.96 13.36 -3.89
C ASP A 476 12.73 13.12 -2.38
N ILE A 477 12.93 14.14 -1.57
CA ILE A 477 12.68 14.09 -0.11
C ILE A 477 11.19 13.92 0.16
N GLY A 478 10.33 14.60 -0.60
CA GLY A 478 8.87 14.48 -0.48
C GLY A 478 8.36 13.07 -0.69
N LEU A 479 8.91 12.34 -1.66
CA LEU A 479 8.58 10.93 -1.87
C LEU A 479 9.03 10.06 -0.68
N ALA A 480 10.24 10.28 -0.17
CA ALA A 480 10.76 9.52 0.97
C ALA A 480 9.91 9.74 2.23
N ILE A 481 9.48 10.98 2.49
CA ILE A 481 8.57 11.30 3.59
C ILE A 481 7.20 10.66 3.36
N GLY A 482 6.67 10.73 2.13
CA GLY A 482 5.40 10.11 1.78
C GLY A 482 5.41 8.60 2.03
N LEU A 483 6.45 7.90 1.58
CA LEU A 483 6.63 6.47 1.85
C LEU A 483 6.76 6.17 3.35
N GLY A 484 7.49 7.03 4.09
CA GLY A 484 7.57 6.93 5.55
C GLY A 484 6.21 7.08 6.22
N LEU A 485 5.40 8.05 5.80
CA LEU A 485 4.03 8.24 6.29
C LEU A 485 3.14 7.04 5.96
N GLU A 486 3.23 6.50 4.76
CA GLU A 486 2.47 5.30 4.34
C GLU A 486 2.80 4.11 5.24
N LEU A 487 4.08 3.81 5.41
CA LEU A 487 4.53 2.73 6.30
C LEU A 487 4.11 2.98 7.75
N LEU A 488 4.16 4.22 8.20
CA LEU A 488 3.73 4.60 9.54
C LEU A 488 2.22 4.34 9.75
N THR A 489 1.38 4.61 8.74
CA THR A 489 -0.06 4.29 8.84
C THR A 489 -0.30 2.79 8.98
N VAL A 490 0.45 1.94 8.25
CA VAL A 490 0.38 0.48 8.37
C VAL A 490 0.79 0.04 9.77
N VAL A 491 1.88 0.60 10.31
CA VAL A 491 2.36 0.31 11.67
C VAL A 491 1.28 0.69 12.70
N PHE A 492 0.71 1.90 12.63
CA PHE A 492 -0.33 2.32 13.56
C PHE A 492 -1.61 1.45 13.47
N ARG A 493 -2.05 1.11 12.26
CA ARG A 493 -3.21 0.23 12.06
C ARG A 493 -2.97 -1.17 12.63
N ALA A 494 -1.75 -1.69 12.53
CA ALA A 494 -1.38 -2.99 13.08
C ALA A 494 -1.16 -2.96 14.61
N GLN A 495 -0.66 -1.83 15.14
CA GLN A 495 -0.37 -1.65 16.56
C GLN A 495 -1.64 -1.47 17.39
N PHE A 496 -2.67 -0.77 16.85
CA PHE A 496 -3.90 -0.44 17.57
C PHE A 496 -5.13 -1.07 16.90
N PRO A 497 -5.27 -2.42 16.88
CA PRO A 497 -6.41 -3.07 16.28
C PRO A 497 -7.68 -2.80 17.10
N ARG A 498 -8.84 -2.85 16.43
CA ARG A 498 -10.15 -2.72 17.09
C ARG A 498 -10.53 -4.01 17.81
N CYS A 499 -10.10 -4.17 19.06
CA CYS A 499 -10.53 -5.28 19.90
C CYS A 499 -12.01 -5.15 20.24
N SER A 500 -12.71 -6.28 20.37
CA SER A 500 -14.14 -6.32 20.70
C SER A 500 -14.47 -7.37 21.75
N VAL A 501 -15.49 -7.07 22.55
CA VAL A 501 -16.12 -8.04 23.46
C VAL A 501 -17.33 -8.61 22.74
N LEU A 502 -17.34 -9.94 22.59
CA LEU A 502 -18.41 -10.64 21.90
C LEU A 502 -19.48 -11.11 22.90
N ALA A 503 -20.69 -11.16 22.39
CA ALA A 503 -21.83 -11.74 23.11
C ALA A 503 -22.69 -12.56 22.15
N ASN A 504 -23.53 -13.44 22.70
CA ASN A 504 -24.34 -14.39 21.96
C ASN A 504 -25.66 -13.76 21.48
N ILE A 505 -26.05 -14.04 20.24
CA ILE A 505 -27.40 -13.75 19.77
C ILE A 505 -28.32 -14.89 20.25
N SER A 506 -29.25 -14.55 21.16
CA SER A 506 -30.09 -15.50 21.84
C SER A 506 -30.70 -16.55 20.90
N GLY A 507 -30.56 -17.83 21.29
CA GLY A 507 -31.08 -18.96 20.52
C GLY A 507 -30.29 -19.33 19.26
N THR A 508 -29.06 -18.85 19.10
CA THR A 508 -28.17 -19.20 18.02
C THR A 508 -26.76 -19.53 18.50
N ASP A 509 -25.93 -20.07 17.61
CA ASP A 509 -24.50 -20.28 17.81
C ASP A 509 -23.64 -19.07 17.36
N ILE A 510 -24.29 -17.92 17.09
CA ILE A 510 -23.66 -16.73 16.52
C ILE A 510 -23.25 -15.78 17.65
N TYR A 511 -21.98 -15.32 17.58
CA TYR A 511 -21.39 -14.34 18.49
C TYR A 511 -21.01 -13.08 17.71
N ARG A 512 -21.39 -11.89 18.23
CA ARG A 512 -21.15 -10.59 17.61
C ARG A 512 -20.67 -9.58 18.66
N ASP A 513 -20.13 -8.44 18.17
CA ASP A 513 -19.73 -7.36 19.06
C ASP A 513 -20.94 -6.87 19.85
N ARG A 514 -20.79 -6.83 21.18
CA ARG A 514 -21.81 -6.39 22.14
C ARG A 514 -22.35 -4.99 21.83
N LYS A 515 -21.54 -4.12 21.24
CA LYS A 515 -21.89 -2.72 20.96
C LYS A 515 -22.75 -2.53 19.72
N ASP A 516 -22.76 -3.53 18.83
CA ASP A 516 -23.39 -3.38 17.51
C ASP A 516 -24.86 -3.83 17.49
N TYR A 517 -25.30 -4.57 18.52
CA TYR A 517 -26.64 -5.17 18.55
C TYR A 517 -27.35 -4.92 19.88
N VAL A 518 -28.69 -4.69 19.86
CA VAL A 518 -29.50 -4.39 21.05
C VAL A 518 -29.91 -5.66 21.78
N ASN A 519 -30.30 -6.71 21.06
CA ASN A 519 -30.79 -7.96 21.64
C ASN A 519 -29.69 -9.02 21.64
N ILE A 520 -28.68 -8.81 22.47
CA ILE A 520 -27.53 -9.69 22.57
C ILE A 520 -27.35 -10.11 24.04
N TYR A 521 -27.05 -11.40 24.26
CA TYR A 521 -26.88 -11.97 25.60
C TYR A 521 -25.40 -12.10 25.93
N GLU A 522 -24.97 -11.45 26.99
CA GLU A 522 -23.64 -11.62 27.59
C GLU A 522 -23.73 -12.68 28.68
N PRO A 523 -23.06 -13.85 28.57
CA PRO A 523 -23.13 -14.90 29.57
C PRO A 523 -22.58 -14.42 30.91
N GLU A 524 -23.28 -14.70 31.98
CA GLU A 524 -22.84 -14.32 33.33
C GLU A 524 -21.54 -15.05 33.68
N GLY A 525 -20.56 -14.33 34.22
CA GLY A 525 -19.29 -14.88 34.63
C GLY A 525 -18.34 -15.24 33.50
N VAL A 526 -18.71 -15.01 32.22
CA VAL A 526 -17.87 -15.30 31.05
C VAL A 526 -17.59 -14.02 30.27
N LYS A 527 -16.35 -13.82 29.86
CA LYS A 527 -15.97 -12.76 28.91
C LYS A 527 -15.38 -13.37 27.64
N ILE A 528 -15.90 -12.96 26.48
CA ILE A 528 -15.41 -13.39 25.17
C ILE A 528 -14.73 -12.20 24.52
N PHE A 529 -13.43 -12.30 24.31
CA PHE A 529 -12.62 -11.22 23.77
C PHE A 529 -12.01 -11.59 22.42
N ARG A 530 -12.22 -10.75 21.40
CA ARG A 530 -11.68 -10.92 20.05
C ARG A 530 -10.64 -9.88 19.72
N ILE A 531 -9.52 -10.32 19.16
CA ILE A 531 -8.52 -9.47 18.52
C ILE A 531 -8.50 -9.76 17.01
N PRO A 532 -8.88 -8.78 16.14
CA PRO A 532 -8.93 -8.97 14.69
C PRO A 532 -7.59 -8.61 14.01
N SER A 533 -6.48 -9.09 14.55
CA SER A 533 -5.13 -8.74 14.09
C SER A 533 -4.14 -9.83 14.49
N PRO A 534 -3.03 -10.02 13.76
CA PRO A 534 -1.89 -10.76 14.27
C PRO A 534 -1.40 -10.16 15.58
N ILE A 535 -0.82 -10.99 16.46
CA ILE A 535 -0.24 -10.56 17.74
C ILE A 535 1.29 -10.62 17.63
N PHE A 536 1.95 -9.47 17.85
CA PHE A 536 3.38 -9.36 17.71
C PHE A 536 3.97 -8.31 18.67
N PHE A 537 5.29 -8.16 18.67
CA PHE A 537 6.00 -7.31 19.64
C PHE A 537 5.43 -5.90 19.80
N ALA A 538 4.88 -5.30 18.74
CA ALA A 538 4.40 -3.92 18.78
C ALA A 538 2.96 -3.78 19.36
N ASN A 539 2.13 -4.85 19.37
CA ASN A 539 0.75 -4.76 19.84
C ASN A 539 0.42 -5.64 21.05
N ILE A 540 1.35 -6.46 21.54
CA ILE A 540 1.09 -7.36 22.67
C ILE A 540 0.71 -6.60 23.97
N ASP A 541 1.35 -5.47 24.23
CA ASP A 541 1.03 -4.67 25.42
C ASP A 541 -0.34 -4.00 25.28
N PHE A 542 -0.64 -3.48 24.08
CA PHE A 542 -1.97 -2.96 23.75
C PHE A 542 -3.06 -4.04 23.92
N PHE A 543 -2.80 -5.27 23.45
CA PHE A 543 -3.70 -6.41 23.64
C PHE A 543 -3.96 -6.67 25.14
N ARG A 544 -2.90 -6.73 25.95
CA ARG A 544 -3.01 -6.95 27.40
C ARG A 544 -3.82 -5.85 28.09
N ASP A 545 -3.59 -4.59 27.72
CA ASP A 545 -4.33 -3.47 28.30
C ASP A 545 -5.81 -3.48 27.88
N LYS A 546 -6.09 -3.77 26.59
CA LYS A 546 -7.48 -3.91 26.12
C LYS A 546 -8.20 -5.11 26.76
N LEU A 547 -7.48 -6.18 27.03
CA LEU A 547 -8.02 -7.33 27.75
C LEU A 547 -8.39 -6.95 29.19
N LYS A 548 -7.52 -6.21 29.90
CA LYS A 548 -7.82 -5.69 31.25
C LYS A 548 -9.01 -4.73 31.24
N ASP A 549 -9.11 -3.85 30.24
CA ASP A 549 -10.25 -2.96 30.04
C ASP A 549 -11.56 -3.77 29.85
N ALA A 550 -11.49 -4.84 29.03
CA ALA A 550 -12.65 -5.69 28.73
C ALA A 550 -13.19 -6.46 29.96
N VAL A 551 -12.30 -6.94 30.80
CA VAL A 551 -12.68 -7.65 32.04
C VAL A 551 -13.00 -6.68 33.19
N GLY A 552 -12.51 -5.44 33.12
CA GLY A 552 -12.79 -4.39 34.11
C GLY A 552 -11.88 -4.38 35.33
N PHE A 553 -10.86 -5.23 35.39
CA PHE A 553 -9.89 -5.28 36.49
C PHE A 553 -8.47 -5.68 36.00
N ASN A 554 -7.47 -5.44 36.84
CA ASN A 554 -6.09 -5.86 36.59
C ASN A 554 -5.81 -7.15 37.39
N PRO A 555 -5.62 -8.31 36.70
CA PRO A 555 -5.43 -9.60 37.37
C PRO A 555 -4.18 -9.62 38.25
N LEU A 556 -3.08 -9.03 37.83
CA LEU A 556 -1.85 -8.99 38.61
C LEU A 556 -2.03 -8.20 39.93
N ARG A 557 -2.80 -7.10 39.88
CA ARG A 557 -3.11 -6.31 41.07
C ARG A 557 -3.98 -7.10 42.06
N ILE A 558 -4.91 -7.91 41.56
CA ILE A 558 -5.73 -8.79 42.40
C ILE A 558 -4.87 -9.87 43.00
N LEU A 559 -4.01 -10.54 42.21
CA LEU A 559 -3.10 -11.57 42.68
C LEU A 559 -2.22 -11.06 43.83
N ARG A 560 -1.60 -9.89 43.68
CA ARG A 560 -0.79 -9.25 44.73
C ARG A 560 -1.60 -9.01 46.02
N LYS A 561 -2.84 -8.53 45.87
CA LYS A 561 -3.72 -8.33 47.02
C LYS A 561 -4.12 -9.66 47.68
N ARG A 562 -4.40 -10.71 46.89
CA ARG A 562 -4.68 -12.06 47.42
C ARG A 562 -3.47 -12.63 48.16
N ASN A 563 -2.27 -12.54 47.61
CA ASN A 563 -1.03 -13.02 48.25
C ASN A 563 -0.70 -12.23 49.53
N LYS A 564 -0.90 -10.90 49.54
CA LYS A 564 -0.74 -10.07 50.74
C LYS A 564 -1.79 -10.46 51.81
N ALA A 565 -3.05 -10.67 51.40
CA ALA A 565 -4.11 -11.11 52.29
C ALA A 565 -3.83 -12.51 52.86
N LEU A 566 -3.33 -13.44 52.06
CA LEU A 566 -2.97 -14.78 52.47
C LEU A 566 -1.84 -14.79 53.52
N LYS A 567 -0.77 -13.98 53.30
CA LYS A 567 0.29 -13.80 54.30
C LYS A 567 -0.29 -13.27 55.63
N LYS A 568 -1.27 -12.34 55.59
CA LYS A 568 -1.94 -11.82 56.78
C LYS A 568 -2.78 -12.91 57.45
N ILE A 569 -3.54 -13.69 56.67
CA ILE A 569 -4.34 -14.82 57.20
C ILE A 569 -3.42 -15.85 57.86
N LYS A 570 -2.32 -16.29 57.21
CA LYS A 570 -1.34 -17.23 57.80
C LYS A 570 -0.75 -16.68 59.10
N LYS A 571 -0.49 -15.39 59.24
CA LYS A 571 0.05 -14.74 60.44
C LYS A 571 -1.02 -14.72 61.57
N MET A 572 -2.32 -14.44 61.24
CA MET A 572 -3.41 -14.42 62.20
C MET A 572 -3.78 -15.82 62.68
N ILE A 573 -3.69 -16.87 61.86
CA ILE A 573 -3.87 -18.25 62.29
C ILE A 573 -2.76 -18.65 63.25
N LYS A 574 -1.50 -18.28 62.99
CA LYS A 574 -0.38 -18.55 63.94
C LYS A 574 -0.51 -17.86 65.30
N LYS A 575 -1.25 -16.74 65.34
CA LYS A 575 -1.56 -15.99 66.57
C LYS A 575 -2.86 -16.45 67.26
N GLU A 576 -3.54 -17.46 66.76
CA GLU A 576 -4.87 -17.99 67.27
C GLU A 576 -6.01 -16.95 67.21
N GLU A 577 -5.80 -15.86 66.42
CA GLU A 577 -6.80 -14.80 66.21
C GLU A 577 -7.91 -15.22 65.22
N LEU A 578 -7.66 -16.24 64.39
CA LEU A 578 -8.57 -16.85 63.43
C LEU A 578 -8.64 -18.35 63.65
N THR A 579 -9.86 -18.86 63.76
CA THR A 579 -10.11 -20.31 63.85
C THR A 579 -10.73 -20.81 62.54
N LEU A 580 -10.29 -22.00 62.14
CA LEU A 580 -10.78 -22.73 60.97
C LEU A 580 -12.00 -23.56 61.40
N THR A 581 -13.16 -23.24 60.83
CA THR A 581 -14.40 -24.02 61.03
C THR A 581 -14.80 -24.67 59.71
N SER A 582 -15.64 -25.71 59.75
CA SER A 582 -16.17 -26.41 58.58
C SER A 582 -16.93 -25.50 57.63
N ASN A 583 -17.30 -24.30 58.06
CA ASN A 583 -18.00 -23.28 57.26
C ASN A 583 -17.13 -22.11 56.83
N GLY A 584 -15.79 -22.18 57.02
CA GLY A 584 -14.87 -21.12 56.63
C GLY A 584 -14.05 -20.51 57.78
N LEU A 585 -13.45 -19.36 57.53
CA LEU A 585 -12.64 -18.59 58.49
C LEU A 585 -13.56 -17.77 59.43
N GLN A 586 -13.51 -17.99 60.74
CA GLN A 586 -14.20 -17.17 61.74
C GLN A 586 -13.21 -16.46 62.65
N ALA A 587 -13.46 -15.16 62.91
CA ALA A 587 -12.66 -14.36 63.81
C ALA A 587 -12.98 -14.67 65.26
N THR A 588 -11.97 -14.89 66.09
CA THR A 588 -12.13 -15.21 67.47
C THR A 588 -12.32 -13.97 68.35
N TYR A 589 -11.83 -12.79 67.92
CA TYR A 589 -12.00 -11.50 68.60
C TYR A 589 -12.02 -10.33 67.64
N SER A 590 -12.76 -9.26 67.97
CA SER A 590 -12.71 -7.98 67.25
C SER A 590 -11.59 -7.11 67.85
N MET A 591 -10.49 -7.00 67.17
CA MET A 591 -9.34 -6.15 67.55
C MET A 591 -9.15 -4.95 66.61
N PRO A 592 -8.61 -3.81 67.13
CA PRO A 592 -8.25 -2.64 66.31
C PRO A 592 -7.03 -2.92 65.41
N ILE A 593 -7.03 -2.23 64.29
CA ILE A 593 -6.06 -2.37 63.18
C ILE A 593 -4.73 -1.77 63.58
N GLU A 594 -3.67 -2.55 63.69
CA GLU A 594 -2.31 -2.06 63.49
C GLU A 594 -1.93 -2.33 62.02
N GLU A 595 -1.83 -1.27 61.21
CA GLU A 595 -1.23 -1.30 59.89
C GLU A 595 0.28 -1.45 60.04
N SER A 596 0.78 -2.67 60.15
CA SER A 596 2.21 -2.91 59.93
C SER A 596 2.47 -2.95 58.44
N GLU A 597 3.18 -1.98 57.91
CA GLU A 597 3.80 -2.00 56.56
C GLU A 597 4.87 -3.10 56.53
N ASP A 598 4.44 -4.33 56.24
CA ASP A 598 5.38 -5.40 55.87
C ASP A 598 5.92 -5.10 54.47
N GLU A 599 7.18 -4.72 54.37
CA GLU A 599 7.97 -4.66 53.11
C GLU A 599 8.10 -6.08 52.52
N SER A 600 7.05 -6.53 51.88
CA SER A 600 7.08 -7.79 51.11
C SER A 600 7.66 -7.52 49.72
N ASN A 601 8.68 -8.27 49.36
CA ASN A 601 9.32 -8.19 48.06
C ASN A 601 8.26 -8.38 46.95
N ILE A 602 8.18 -7.45 45.99
CA ILE A 602 7.16 -7.44 44.92
C ILE A 602 7.21 -8.74 44.10
N GLU A 603 8.39 -9.29 43.88
CA GLU A 603 8.59 -10.54 43.12
C GLU A 603 7.92 -11.76 43.80
N ASP A 604 7.85 -11.80 45.16
CA ASP A 604 7.18 -12.87 45.89
C ASP A 604 5.65 -12.73 45.84
N LEU A 605 5.13 -11.53 45.58
CA LEU A 605 3.69 -11.31 45.45
C LEU A 605 3.13 -11.67 44.09
N ASP A 606 4.00 -11.84 43.06
CA ASP A 606 3.64 -12.18 41.68
C ASP A 606 3.64 -13.73 41.47
N LYS A 607 4.10 -14.51 42.45
CA LYS A 607 4.11 -15.97 42.38
C LYS A 607 2.68 -16.53 42.55
N PRO A 608 2.42 -17.74 42.02
CA PRO A 608 1.16 -18.45 42.29
C PRO A 608 0.84 -18.47 43.79
N THR A 609 -0.43 -18.35 44.11
CA THR A 609 -0.87 -18.38 45.51
C THR A 609 -0.59 -19.77 46.13
N ASP A 610 0.24 -19.82 47.17
CA ASP A 610 0.62 -21.06 47.86
C ASP A 610 -0.31 -21.35 49.03
N TYR A 611 -1.12 -22.39 48.89
CA TYR A 611 -2.07 -22.88 49.91
C TYR A 611 -1.54 -24.08 50.70
N SER A 612 -0.30 -24.51 50.47
CA SER A 612 0.25 -25.76 51.04
C SER A 612 0.16 -25.87 52.57
N ASP A 613 0.23 -24.73 53.27
CA ASP A 613 0.15 -24.64 54.73
C ASP A 613 -1.25 -24.45 55.26
N LEU A 614 -2.28 -24.41 54.40
CA LEU A 614 -3.68 -24.20 54.83
C LEU A 614 -4.54 -25.43 54.52
N PRO A 615 -5.28 -25.98 55.48
CA PRO A 615 -6.12 -27.16 55.28
C PRO A 615 -7.41 -26.87 54.50
N ILE A 616 -7.68 -25.63 54.14
CA ILE A 616 -8.90 -25.18 53.44
C ILE A 616 -8.55 -24.15 52.37
N GLN A 617 -9.19 -24.25 51.21
CA GLN A 617 -9.12 -23.20 50.18
C GLN A 617 -9.92 -21.96 50.62
N VAL A 618 -9.30 -20.79 50.50
CA VAL A 618 -9.95 -19.53 50.83
C VAL A 618 -10.87 -19.11 49.68
N ASN A 619 -12.16 -18.96 49.96
CA ASN A 619 -13.10 -18.40 48.99
C ASN A 619 -12.98 -16.87 48.97
N TRP A 620 -12.28 -16.36 47.94
CA TRP A 620 -12.01 -14.93 47.78
C TRP A 620 -13.23 -14.08 47.40
N ASN A 621 -14.34 -14.69 46.99
CA ASN A 621 -15.59 -14.02 46.64
C ASN A 621 -16.59 -13.99 47.81
N ALA A 622 -16.28 -14.66 48.93
CA ALA A 622 -17.05 -14.58 50.17
C ALA A 622 -16.58 -13.42 51.07
N GLU A 623 -17.42 -13.00 52.02
CA GLU A 623 -17.00 -12.02 53.03
C GLU A 623 -15.89 -12.61 53.90
N LEU A 624 -14.69 -12.00 53.80
CA LEU A 624 -13.54 -12.40 54.57
C LEU A 624 -13.57 -11.70 55.95
N PRO A 625 -13.24 -12.42 57.06
CA PRO A 625 -13.23 -11.84 58.38
C PRO A 625 -12.10 -10.81 58.55
N ALA A 626 -12.27 -9.93 59.53
CA ALA A 626 -11.23 -9.04 60.05
C ALA A 626 -10.57 -8.07 59.05
N ASN A 627 -11.39 -7.26 58.36
CA ASN A 627 -10.90 -6.14 57.56
C ASN A 627 -9.95 -6.50 56.40
N ILE A 628 -9.95 -7.74 55.95
CA ILE A 628 -9.24 -8.18 54.76
C ILE A 628 -10.12 -7.89 53.56
N ARG A 629 -9.76 -6.87 52.77
CA ARG A 629 -10.48 -6.47 51.53
C ARG A 629 -9.72 -6.91 50.30
N VAL A 630 -10.24 -7.89 49.60
CA VAL A 630 -9.77 -8.30 48.28
C VAL A 630 -10.89 -8.00 47.27
N PRO A 631 -10.64 -7.31 46.15
CA PRO A 631 -11.69 -7.07 45.16
C PRO A 631 -12.25 -8.39 44.62
N PRO A 632 -13.59 -8.54 44.56
CA PRO A 632 -14.19 -9.76 44.00
C PRO A 632 -13.88 -9.88 42.50
N VAL A 633 -13.73 -11.11 42.03
CA VAL A 633 -13.57 -11.42 40.60
C VAL A 633 -14.93 -11.89 40.08
N ASN A 634 -15.57 -11.06 39.24
CA ASN A 634 -16.93 -11.33 38.76
C ASN A 634 -16.99 -12.26 37.55
N ILE A 635 -15.84 -12.75 37.06
CA ILE A 635 -15.76 -13.70 35.96
C ILE A 635 -15.06 -14.97 36.41
N HIS A 636 -15.56 -16.11 35.96
CA HIS A 636 -14.92 -17.41 36.18
C HIS A 636 -14.24 -17.92 34.91
N SER A 637 -14.61 -17.41 33.74
CA SER A 637 -14.05 -17.88 32.45
C SER A 637 -13.78 -16.74 31.46
N LEU A 638 -12.65 -16.81 30.78
CA LEU A 638 -12.22 -15.90 29.72
C LEU A 638 -12.03 -16.69 28.45
N VAL A 639 -12.74 -16.33 27.39
CA VAL A 639 -12.60 -16.91 26.05
C VAL A 639 -11.92 -15.93 25.14
N LEU A 640 -10.78 -16.32 24.57
CA LEU A 640 -10.00 -15.54 23.59
C LEU A 640 -10.26 -16.07 22.18
N ASP A 641 -10.86 -15.25 21.35
CA ASP A 641 -11.13 -15.60 19.95
C ASP A 641 -9.95 -15.22 19.06
N PHE A 642 -9.23 -16.24 18.61
CA PHE A 642 -8.06 -16.15 17.75
C PHE A 642 -8.35 -16.42 16.26
N SER A 643 -9.62 -16.48 15.86
CA SER A 643 -10.01 -16.77 14.47
C SER A 643 -9.41 -15.82 13.44
N ALA A 644 -9.04 -14.58 13.85
CA ALA A 644 -8.41 -13.58 12.99
C ALA A 644 -6.91 -13.39 13.27
N VAL A 645 -6.31 -14.19 14.15
CA VAL A 645 -4.87 -14.14 14.44
C VAL A 645 -4.14 -14.96 13.40
N SER A 646 -3.45 -14.30 12.46
CA SER A 646 -2.75 -14.97 11.35
C SER A 646 -1.31 -15.39 11.70
N PHE A 647 -0.66 -14.68 12.62
CA PHE A 647 0.66 -15.07 13.13
C PHE A 647 0.89 -14.55 14.56
N LEU A 648 1.87 -15.14 15.23
CA LEU A 648 2.31 -14.80 16.57
C LEU A 648 3.84 -14.83 16.61
N ASP A 649 4.51 -13.75 17.01
CA ASP A 649 5.96 -13.74 17.15
C ASP A 649 6.43 -14.25 18.53
N ILE A 650 7.72 -14.40 18.73
CA ILE A 650 8.27 -14.94 19.98
C ILE A 650 8.04 -13.99 21.17
N SER A 651 8.10 -12.68 20.93
CA SER A 651 7.87 -11.68 21.98
C SER A 651 6.41 -11.67 22.43
N ALA A 652 5.49 -11.71 21.46
CA ALA A 652 4.07 -11.82 21.73
C ALA A 652 3.70 -13.14 22.40
N LEU A 653 4.35 -14.24 22.03
CA LEU A 653 4.16 -15.54 22.67
C LEU A 653 4.45 -15.49 24.17
N LYS A 654 5.61 -14.92 24.54
CA LYS A 654 5.96 -14.72 25.97
C LYS A 654 4.98 -13.78 26.68
N GLY A 655 4.60 -12.69 26.03
CA GLY A 655 3.62 -11.74 26.57
C GLY A 655 2.23 -12.34 26.75
N LEU A 656 1.78 -13.17 25.81
CA LEU A 656 0.55 -13.94 25.88
C LEU A 656 0.59 -14.96 27.02
N GLN A 657 1.66 -15.76 27.12
CA GLN A 657 1.86 -16.73 28.18
C GLN A 657 1.78 -16.06 29.56
N ALA A 658 2.44 -14.92 29.75
CA ALA A 658 2.38 -14.15 30.98
C ALA A 658 0.96 -13.65 31.27
N ALA A 659 0.25 -13.13 30.26
CA ALA A 659 -1.13 -12.66 30.42
C ALA A 659 -2.10 -13.79 30.82
N LEU A 660 -2.00 -14.98 30.19
CA LEU A 660 -2.83 -16.13 30.56
C LEU A 660 -2.57 -16.58 32.00
N LYS A 661 -1.31 -16.66 32.41
CA LYS A 661 -0.94 -17.04 33.79
C LYS A 661 -1.48 -16.04 34.81
N GLU A 662 -1.50 -14.74 34.52
CA GLU A 662 -2.10 -13.75 35.40
C GLU A 662 -3.59 -14.05 35.70
N PHE A 663 -4.37 -14.54 34.72
CA PHE A 663 -5.76 -14.90 34.90
C PHE A 663 -5.93 -16.25 35.61
N ILE A 664 -5.18 -17.26 35.19
CA ILE A 664 -5.24 -18.62 35.80
C ILE A 664 -4.91 -18.54 37.28
N ARG A 665 -3.94 -17.74 37.70
CA ARG A 665 -3.52 -17.56 39.10
C ARG A 665 -4.54 -16.87 40.01
N ILE A 666 -5.58 -16.27 39.43
CA ILE A 666 -6.70 -15.68 40.15
C ILE A 666 -7.99 -16.50 40.01
N ASP A 667 -7.89 -17.78 39.68
CA ASP A 667 -8.97 -18.74 39.48
C ASP A 667 -9.94 -18.37 38.36
N VAL A 668 -9.41 -17.80 37.25
CA VAL A 668 -10.16 -17.56 36.02
C VAL A 668 -9.66 -18.55 34.96
N ASP A 669 -10.56 -19.43 34.52
CA ASP A 669 -10.27 -20.36 33.44
C ASP A 669 -10.12 -19.63 32.13
N VAL A 670 -9.09 -19.97 31.35
CA VAL A 670 -8.84 -19.33 30.07
C VAL A 670 -8.96 -20.34 28.94
N TYR A 671 -9.71 -19.97 27.90
CA TYR A 671 -9.95 -20.77 26.71
C TYR A 671 -9.55 -19.97 25.45
N ILE A 672 -8.95 -20.65 24.49
CA ILE A 672 -8.58 -20.07 23.19
C ILE A 672 -9.38 -20.80 22.11
N VAL A 673 -10.05 -20.04 21.25
CA VAL A 673 -10.93 -20.61 20.23
C VAL A 673 -10.55 -20.18 18.83
N GLY A 674 -10.79 -21.05 17.84
CA GLY A 674 -10.56 -20.74 16.43
C GLY A 674 -9.09 -20.47 16.08
N CYS A 675 -8.16 -21.06 16.82
CA CYS A 675 -6.73 -20.86 16.59
C CYS A 675 -6.28 -21.66 15.36
N ASP A 676 -5.49 -21.02 14.48
CA ASP A 676 -4.93 -21.68 13.32
C ASP A 676 -3.99 -22.83 13.74
N PRO A 677 -4.10 -24.03 13.14
CA PRO A 677 -3.24 -25.17 13.47
C PRO A 677 -1.73 -24.88 13.38
N TYR A 678 -1.30 -23.97 12.45
CA TYR A 678 0.08 -23.54 12.35
C TYR A 678 0.54 -22.79 13.62
N ILE A 679 -0.34 -21.96 14.20
CA ILE A 679 -0.05 -21.24 15.45
C ILE A 679 0.06 -22.24 16.59
N ILE A 680 -0.85 -23.24 16.69
CA ILE A 680 -0.83 -24.25 17.73
C ILE A 680 0.47 -25.07 17.66
N GLU A 681 0.90 -25.50 16.46
CA GLU A 681 2.17 -26.19 16.27
C GLU A 681 3.36 -25.32 16.71
N LYS A 682 3.34 -24.03 16.39
CA LYS A 682 4.35 -23.06 16.84
C LYS A 682 4.39 -22.95 18.38
N LEU A 683 3.22 -22.90 19.03
CA LEU A 683 3.10 -22.86 20.48
C LEU A 683 3.70 -24.14 21.11
N LYS A 684 3.39 -25.33 20.55
CA LYS A 684 3.97 -26.61 20.96
C LYS A 684 5.51 -26.60 20.83
N ASN A 685 6.02 -26.14 19.71
CA ASN A 685 7.46 -26.07 19.42
C ASN A 685 8.22 -25.05 20.30
N CYS A 686 7.57 -23.97 20.70
CA CYS A 686 8.16 -22.92 21.54
C CYS A 686 8.02 -23.15 23.04
N LYS A 687 7.57 -24.32 23.49
CA LYS A 687 7.36 -24.67 24.89
C LYS A 687 6.42 -23.68 25.61
N PHE A 688 5.34 -23.32 24.94
CA PHE A 688 4.31 -22.45 25.52
C PHE A 688 3.51 -23.12 26.62
N PHE A 689 3.34 -24.45 26.49
CA PHE A 689 2.59 -25.28 27.43
C PHE A 689 3.47 -25.72 28.60
N ASP A 690 2.92 -25.62 29.80
CA ASP A 690 3.55 -26.02 31.05
C ASP A 690 2.50 -26.55 32.02
N ASP A 691 2.83 -26.68 33.32
CA ASP A 691 1.92 -27.18 34.34
C ASP A 691 0.70 -26.27 34.56
N GLU A 692 0.81 -24.94 34.27
CA GLU A 692 -0.28 -23.97 34.43
C GLU A 692 -1.13 -23.87 33.13
N ILE A 693 -0.53 -23.99 31.97
CA ILE A 693 -1.20 -23.84 30.66
C ILE A 693 -1.14 -25.17 29.91
N LYS A 694 -2.31 -25.83 29.82
CA LYS A 694 -2.45 -27.13 29.15
C LYS A 694 -2.96 -26.95 27.69
N THR A 695 -2.77 -27.96 26.87
CA THR A 695 -3.29 -27.99 25.48
C THR A 695 -4.82 -28.05 25.42
N SER A 696 -5.47 -28.58 26.49
CA SER A 696 -6.93 -28.70 26.57
C SER A 696 -7.70 -27.38 26.63
N ILE A 697 -7.03 -26.23 26.69
CA ILE A 697 -7.66 -24.91 26.64
C ILE A 697 -8.11 -24.49 25.24
N PHE A 698 -7.72 -25.26 24.20
CA PHE A 698 -8.02 -24.91 22.80
C PHE A 698 -9.28 -25.58 22.32
N PHE A 699 -10.21 -24.78 21.77
CA PHE A 699 -11.46 -25.24 21.19
C PHE A 699 -11.61 -24.79 19.74
N LEU A 700 -12.33 -25.56 18.92
CA LEU A 700 -12.54 -25.26 17.51
C LEU A 700 -13.41 -24.02 17.31
N THR A 701 -14.46 -23.86 18.12
CA THR A 701 -15.40 -22.74 18.00
C THR A 701 -15.70 -22.11 19.35
N ILE A 702 -16.18 -20.84 19.32
CA ILE A 702 -16.64 -20.16 20.54
C ILE A 702 -17.78 -20.95 21.17
N HIS A 703 -18.66 -21.54 20.36
CA HIS A 703 -19.84 -22.27 20.88
C HIS A 703 -19.43 -23.54 21.62
N ASP A 704 -18.41 -24.27 21.11
CA ASP A 704 -17.87 -25.45 21.81
C ASP A 704 -17.30 -25.07 23.19
N ALA A 705 -16.51 -24.00 23.25
CA ALA A 705 -16.00 -23.51 24.54
C ALA A 705 -17.13 -23.10 25.50
N MET A 706 -18.15 -22.44 24.98
CA MET A 706 -19.30 -22.03 25.82
C MET A 706 -20.10 -23.19 26.33
N LEU A 707 -20.32 -24.24 25.54
CA LEU A 707 -21.00 -25.47 26.00
C LEU A 707 -20.17 -26.15 27.11
N PHE A 708 -18.85 -26.26 26.90
CA PHE A 708 -17.95 -26.82 27.92
C PHE A 708 -17.98 -26.01 29.23
N ILE A 709 -17.96 -24.66 29.12
CA ILE A 709 -18.03 -23.78 30.31
C ILE A 709 -19.36 -23.97 31.05
N HIS A 710 -20.48 -24.11 30.34
CA HIS A 710 -21.79 -24.35 30.95
C HIS A 710 -21.85 -25.70 31.68
N GLU A 711 -21.18 -26.74 31.17
CA GLU A 711 -21.09 -28.02 31.86
C GLU A 711 -20.20 -27.95 33.10
N SER A 712 -19.09 -27.20 33.04
CA SER A 712 -18.11 -27.07 34.12
C SER A 712 -18.60 -26.14 35.24
N HIS A 713 -19.36 -25.11 34.90
CA HIS A 713 -19.93 -24.12 35.83
C HIS A 713 -21.45 -24.06 35.67
N PRO A 714 -22.20 -25.07 36.16
CA PRO A 714 -23.65 -25.03 36.08
C PRO A 714 -24.18 -23.85 36.92
N THR A 715 -24.62 -22.81 36.23
CA THR A 715 -25.34 -21.69 36.86
C THR A 715 -26.51 -22.26 37.64
N LYS A 716 -26.64 -21.96 38.93
CA LYS A 716 -27.85 -22.20 39.68
C LYS A 716 -28.95 -21.37 39.03
N THR A 717 -29.52 -21.92 37.99
CA THR A 717 -30.62 -21.31 37.26
C THR A 717 -31.75 -21.07 38.19
N VAL A 718 -32.19 -19.84 38.24
CA VAL A 718 -33.58 -19.50 38.52
C VAL A 718 -34.45 -20.36 37.59
N SER A 719 -34.80 -21.56 38.07
CA SER A 719 -35.88 -22.33 37.49
C SER A 719 -37.16 -21.59 37.81
N GLU A 720 -37.88 -21.23 36.79
CA GLU A 720 -39.18 -20.59 36.71
C GLU A 720 -39.15 -19.20 36.09
N LYS A 721 -39.02 -19.17 34.78
CA LYS A 721 -39.85 -18.35 33.90
C LYS A 721 -39.36 -18.33 32.41
N VAL A 722 -39.08 -19.46 31.85
CA VAL A 722 -39.24 -19.65 30.39
C VAL A 722 -39.62 -21.14 30.16
N SER A 723 -40.85 -21.49 30.48
CA SER A 723 -41.49 -22.69 29.94
C SER A 723 -41.93 -22.38 28.50
N GLY A 724 -41.07 -22.62 27.58
CA GLY A 724 -41.30 -22.40 26.16
C GLY A 724 -40.40 -23.30 25.33
N ARG A 725 -40.66 -24.58 25.37
CA ARG A 725 -40.39 -25.60 24.36
C ARG A 725 -39.02 -25.54 23.67
N PHE A 726 -38.03 -26.23 24.27
CA PHE A 726 -37.07 -27.03 23.51
C PHE A 726 -36.94 -28.38 24.21
N PRO A 727 -37.31 -29.50 23.58
CA PRO A 727 -37.11 -30.83 24.13
C PRO A 727 -35.64 -31.23 23.87
N TYR A 728 -34.77 -31.08 24.85
CA TYR A 728 -33.54 -31.86 24.92
C TYR A 728 -33.96 -33.25 25.42
N GLN A 729 -34.07 -34.20 24.51
CA GLN A 729 -34.13 -35.62 24.89
C GLN A 729 -32.71 -36.07 25.21
N HIS A 730 -32.45 -36.37 26.47
CA HIS A 730 -31.35 -37.23 26.90
C HIS A 730 -31.53 -38.61 26.24
N ILE A 731 -30.69 -38.90 25.27
CA ILE A 731 -30.55 -40.28 24.77
C ILE A 731 -29.36 -40.89 25.48
N ASN A 732 -29.68 -41.71 26.48
CA ASN A 732 -28.77 -42.66 27.13
C ASN A 732 -28.13 -43.57 26.07
N GLY A 733 -26.83 -43.78 26.25
CA GLY A 733 -25.96 -44.54 25.38
C GLY A 733 -26.51 -45.81 24.77
N ARG A 734 -26.50 -45.87 23.46
CA ARG A 734 -26.31 -47.08 22.68
C ARG A 734 -25.59 -46.70 21.39
N SER A 735 -24.46 -47.37 21.20
CA SER A 735 -23.71 -47.31 19.95
C SER A 735 -24.64 -47.59 18.76
N MET A 736 -24.68 -46.65 17.83
CA MET A 736 -25.19 -46.92 16.48
C MET A 736 -24.28 -46.35 15.43
N SER A 737 -23.90 -47.25 14.57
CA SER A 737 -23.11 -47.14 13.37
C SER A 737 -23.55 -45.99 12.45
N ASN A 738 -22.56 -45.34 11.84
CA ASN A 738 -22.66 -44.35 10.76
C ASN A 738 -23.58 -44.79 9.64
N GLU A 739 -24.63 -44.05 9.40
CA GLU A 739 -25.26 -43.91 8.09
C GLU A 739 -25.62 -42.44 7.88
N LEU A 740 -24.81 -41.78 7.07
CA LEU A 740 -25.11 -40.49 6.47
C LEU A 740 -26.19 -40.70 5.40
N THR A 741 -27.42 -40.40 5.72
CA THR A 741 -28.49 -40.32 4.71
C THR A 741 -28.51 -38.87 4.19
N ILE A 742 -27.89 -38.67 3.03
CA ILE A 742 -28.09 -37.46 2.23
C ILE A 742 -29.46 -37.63 1.55
N GLN A 743 -30.47 -36.90 1.98
CA GLN A 743 -31.71 -36.76 1.20
C GLN A 743 -31.45 -35.77 0.05
N GLU A 744 -31.51 -36.31 -1.17
CA GLU A 744 -31.51 -35.56 -2.41
C GLU A 744 -32.67 -34.58 -2.45
N ILE A 745 -32.38 -33.34 -2.77
CA ILE A 745 -33.34 -32.26 -3.02
C ILE A 745 -33.78 -32.38 -4.51
N PRO A 746 -35.06 -32.35 -4.82
CA PRO A 746 -35.52 -32.42 -6.19
C PRO A 746 -35.15 -31.14 -6.97
N ASP A 747 -34.66 -31.33 -8.19
CA ASP A 747 -34.33 -30.31 -9.18
C ASP A 747 -35.49 -29.33 -9.39
N MET A 748 -35.26 -28.06 -9.05
CA MET A 748 -36.11 -26.95 -9.43
C MET A 748 -35.45 -26.21 -10.59
N LYS A 749 -36.06 -26.36 -11.79
CA LYS A 749 -35.67 -25.65 -13.02
C LYS A 749 -35.67 -24.15 -12.77
N MET A 750 -34.54 -23.53 -13.02
CA MET A 750 -34.42 -22.07 -13.12
C MET A 750 -34.96 -21.65 -14.51
N GLU A 751 -36.05 -20.92 -14.54
CA GLU A 751 -36.38 -20.04 -15.65
C GLU A 751 -35.56 -18.76 -15.53
N VAL A 752 -34.74 -18.53 -16.54
CA VAL A 752 -33.93 -17.32 -16.68
C VAL A 752 -34.79 -16.28 -17.37
N GLU A 753 -35.33 -15.33 -16.62
CA GLU A 753 -35.81 -14.06 -17.18
C GLU A 753 -34.64 -13.07 -17.30
N THR A 754 -34.28 -12.83 -18.55
CA THR A 754 -33.37 -11.77 -18.96
C THR A 754 -34.14 -10.46 -18.98
N ASP A 755 -33.83 -9.57 -18.03
CA ASP A 755 -34.21 -8.17 -18.15
C ASP A 755 -32.97 -7.28 -18.17
N THR A 756 -32.75 -6.80 -19.39
CA THR A 756 -31.74 -5.81 -19.74
C THR A 756 -32.21 -4.43 -19.36
N LYS A 757 -31.43 -3.69 -18.56
CA LYS A 757 -31.11 -2.26 -18.80
C LYS A 757 -30.04 -1.74 -17.86
N PRO A 758 -29.14 -0.90 -18.38
CA PRO A 758 -28.01 -0.34 -17.63
C PRO A 758 -28.32 1.08 -17.13
N GLU A 759 -27.84 1.41 -15.96
CA GLU A 759 -27.54 2.80 -15.61
C GLU A 759 -26.31 2.89 -14.70
N THR A 760 -25.29 3.26 -15.31
CA THR A 760 -24.24 4.27 -15.12
C THR A 760 -24.40 5.24 -13.95
N ARG A 761 -23.23 5.49 -13.36
CA ARG A 761 -22.63 6.71 -12.78
C ARG A 761 -21.93 6.35 -11.47
N PHE A 762 -20.67 6.44 -11.32
CA PHE A 762 -19.61 7.43 -11.54
C PHE A 762 -18.24 6.74 -11.72
#